data_e4b23bf0ad8d31df5d3ddcbac92b20ed
#
_entry.id   e4b23bf0ad8d31df5d3ddcbac92b20ed
#
_cell.length_a   1.000
_cell.length_b   1.000
_cell.length_c   1.000
_cell.angle_alpha   90.00
_cell.angle_beta   90.00
_cell.angle_gamma   90.00
#
_symmetry.space_group_name_H-M   'P 1'
#
loop_
_entity.id
_entity.type
_entity.pdbx_description
1 polymer ?
#
loop_
_entity_poly.entity_id
_entity_poly.type
_entity_poly.pdbx_seq_one_letter_code
_entity_poly.pdbx_strand_id
1 'polypeptide(L)'
;MGAASGCRWPWPPLLPLLLMLLLPPPPLPVALALDSALQPGNFTADEAGAEDFAQSFNSSSEQVLFQSTAASWAHDTNITEENARRQEEAALISQEFSEVWGQKAKALYDPIWQNFTSRTLRRIIGVVRTLGSANLSPAKRQQYNSLLSNMTRIYSTAKVCFPNKTATCWSLDPELTNILATSRSYTLLLYAWEGWHNAAGIPLKPLYQDFTALSNEAYKQDGFSDTGAYWRSLYDSPTFTEDLERLYHQLEPLYLNLHAYVRRALHRQYGDRFINLRGPIPAHLLGNMWAQSWNNIYDMVVPFPGKPSLDVTSAMVQKGWNVTHMFRVAEEFFTSLGLLPMPPEFWAESMLEKPSDGREVVCHASAWDFYNRKDFRIKQCTQVTMDQLSTVHHEMGHVQYYLQYKDQHVSLRRGANPGFHEAIGDVLALSVSTPAHLHKIGLLDHVTSDWESDINYLLKMALEKIAFLPFGYLVDQWRWGVFSGRTPPSLYNYDWWYLRTKYQGVCPPVVRNETHFDAGAKYHVPNVTPYIRYFVSFILQFQFHQALCKEAGHQGPLHQCDIYQSTRAGAKLRAVLQAGSSRPWQEVLKDMVGSGALDAQPLLDYFQPVTQWLEEQNQRSGDILGWPEYQWRPPMPDNYPEGIDLVSDEAEASKFVEEYDRRSQVVLNEYAEANWDYNTNITAEGSKRVLEKSTQMANHTVKYGIWARKFDVANIQKSWRSTTRSCWTWRPHTAWPLCATPTALVFSWSLI
;
A
#
# COMPACT_ATOMS: atom_id res chain seq x y z
N MET A 1 31.70 72.64 26.35
CA MET A 1 32.91 72.45 25.53
C MET A 1 32.74 71.13 24.73
N GLY A 2 32.79 71.23 23.36
CA GLY A 2 32.94 70.06 22.50
C GLY A 2 31.68 69.52 21.89
N ALA A 3 31.18 70.19 20.85
CA ALA A 3 30.17 69.70 19.90
C ALA A 3 30.76 68.61 19.00
N ALA A 4 30.01 67.56 18.71
CA ALA A 4 30.27 66.67 17.56
C ALA A 4 29.04 66.61 16.68
N SER A 5 29.25 67.10 15.47
CA SER A 5 28.31 67.23 14.35
C SER A 5 27.98 65.83 13.76
N GLY A 6 26.69 65.55 13.61
CA GLY A 6 26.18 64.37 12.88
C GLY A 6 25.90 64.71 11.43
N CYS A 7 26.49 63.96 10.49
CA CYS A 7 26.12 63.97 9.08
C CYS A 7 24.90 63.12 8.84
N ARG A 8 23.80 63.74 8.39
CA ARG A 8 22.65 63.08 7.81
C ARG A 8 22.85 62.94 6.31
N TRP A 9 22.76 61.72 5.78
CA TRP A 9 22.55 61.44 4.34
C TRP A 9 21.08 61.17 4.09
N PRO A 10 20.46 61.73 3.05
CA PRO A 10 19.08 61.47 2.68
C PRO A 10 18.98 60.22 1.85
N TRP A 11 18.14 59.28 2.23
CA TRP A 11 17.71 58.14 1.44
C TRP A 11 16.56 58.58 0.53
N PRO A 12 16.56 58.22 -0.79
CA PRO A 12 15.42 58.44 -1.64
C PRO A 12 14.32 57.40 -1.35
N PRO A 13 13.05 57.70 -1.64
CA PRO A 13 11.94 56.78 -1.38
C PRO A 13 11.90 55.67 -2.42
N LEU A 14 12.27 54.43 -2.02
CA LEU A 14 12.04 53.21 -2.79
C LEU A 14 10.74 52.55 -2.31
N LEU A 15 9.64 52.94 -2.91
CA LEU A 15 8.40 52.18 -3.05
C LEU A 15 7.58 52.85 -4.18
N PRO A 16 7.06 52.17 -5.17
CA PRO A 16 6.44 50.82 -5.14
C PRO A 16 6.91 49.93 -6.35
N LEU A 17 7.75 48.98 -6.12
CA LEU A 17 8.08 47.96 -7.15
C LEU A 17 7.95 46.52 -6.63
N LEU A 18 7.40 46.32 -5.42
CA LEU A 18 7.29 44.98 -4.80
C LEU A 18 5.87 44.43 -4.79
N LEU A 19 4.91 45.06 -5.51
CA LEU A 19 3.52 44.60 -5.57
C LEU A 19 3.14 43.98 -6.93
N MET A 20 4.07 43.79 -7.86
CA MET A 20 3.80 43.18 -9.15
C MET A 20 4.30 41.73 -9.29
N LEU A 21 4.81 41.10 -8.21
CA LEU A 21 5.33 39.73 -8.24
C LEU A 21 4.41 38.69 -7.55
N LEU A 22 3.18 39.05 -7.19
CA LEU A 22 2.19 38.14 -6.58
C LEU A 22 0.93 37.96 -7.42
N LEU A 23 0.94 38.39 -8.69
CA LEU A 23 -0.10 37.92 -9.62
C LEU A 23 0.34 36.56 -10.16
N PRO A 24 -0.50 35.52 -10.08
CA PRO A 24 -0.22 34.28 -10.79
C PRO A 24 -0.04 34.63 -12.27
N PRO A 25 0.91 33.98 -12.99
CA PRO A 25 1.06 34.23 -14.40
C PRO A 25 -0.30 34.05 -15.08
N PRO A 26 -0.63 34.89 -16.09
CA PRO A 26 -1.89 34.74 -16.80
C PRO A 26 -1.99 33.32 -17.33
N PRO A 27 -3.16 32.67 -17.31
CA PRO A 27 -3.32 31.36 -17.89
C PRO A 27 -2.85 31.45 -19.36
N LEU A 28 -1.70 30.86 -19.66
CA LEU A 28 -1.25 30.63 -21.02
C LEU A 28 -2.39 29.96 -21.80
N PRO A 29 -2.48 30.10 -23.14
CA PRO A 29 -3.58 29.64 -23.95
C PRO A 29 -3.69 28.10 -23.96
N VAL A 30 -4.05 27.54 -22.83
CA VAL A 30 -4.29 26.11 -22.60
C VAL A 30 -5.42 25.62 -23.50
N ALA A 31 -6.45 26.46 -23.73
CA ALA A 31 -7.57 26.15 -24.59
C ALA A 31 -7.15 25.92 -26.07
N LEU A 32 -6.28 26.76 -26.62
CA LEU A 32 -5.84 26.65 -28.01
C LEU A 32 -4.98 25.40 -28.28
N ALA A 33 -4.17 24.98 -27.31
CA ALA A 33 -3.35 23.77 -27.42
C ALA A 33 -4.21 22.49 -27.34
N LEU A 34 -5.28 22.51 -26.54
CA LEU A 34 -6.22 21.39 -26.45
C LEU A 34 -7.07 21.25 -27.70
N ASP A 35 -7.57 22.36 -28.25
CA ASP A 35 -8.35 22.34 -29.49
C ASP A 35 -7.57 21.72 -30.64
N SER A 36 -6.26 21.98 -30.73
CA SER A 36 -5.38 21.37 -31.73
C SER A 36 -5.15 19.87 -31.48
N ALA A 37 -5.06 19.43 -30.22
CA ALA A 37 -4.90 18.03 -29.87
C ALA A 37 -6.14 17.20 -30.20
N LEU A 38 -7.34 17.80 -30.18
CA LEU A 38 -8.61 17.17 -30.54
C LEU A 38 -8.82 17.02 -32.06
N GLN A 39 -7.91 17.52 -32.90
CA GLN A 39 -8.04 17.48 -34.34
C GLN A 39 -6.94 16.61 -34.97
N PRO A 40 -7.14 15.28 -35.09
CA PRO A 40 -6.18 14.41 -35.77
C PRO A 40 -6.07 14.82 -37.24
N GLY A 41 -4.82 14.91 -37.72
CA GLY A 41 -4.52 15.22 -39.10
C GLY A 41 -5.06 14.22 -40.14
N ASN A 42 -4.74 14.39 -41.39
CA ASN A 42 -5.04 13.43 -42.43
C ASN A 42 -3.88 12.44 -42.58
N PHE A 43 -4.21 11.15 -42.54
CA PHE A 43 -3.25 10.04 -42.64
C PHE A 43 -3.73 9.05 -43.71
N THR A 44 -2.76 8.38 -44.37
CA THR A 44 -3.08 7.32 -45.33
C THR A 44 -3.47 6.02 -44.61
N ALA A 45 -4.31 5.21 -45.27
CA ALA A 45 -4.77 3.92 -44.78
C ALA A 45 -3.77 2.81 -45.15
N ASP A 46 -2.52 2.96 -44.67
CA ASP A 46 -1.43 2.00 -44.82
C ASP A 46 -0.50 2.03 -43.60
N GLU A 47 0.55 1.20 -43.61
CA GLU A 47 1.47 1.11 -42.47
C GLU A 47 2.27 2.41 -42.25
N ALA A 48 2.66 3.11 -43.30
CA ALA A 48 3.38 4.38 -43.21
C ALA A 48 2.48 5.48 -42.62
N GLY A 49 1.24 5.59 -43.10
CA GLY A 49 0.26 6.51 -42.51
C GLY A 49 -0.06 6.19 -41.04
N ALA A 50 0.02 4.93 -40.64
CA ALA A 50 -0.16 4.52 -39.24
C ALA A 50 1.04 4.90 -38.36
N GLU A 51 2.26 4.96 -38.90
CA GLU A 51 3.44 5.47 -38.19
C GLU A 51 3.33 6.98 -37.95
N ASP A 52 2.93 7.77 -38.97
CA ASP A 52 2.70 9.22 -38.85
C ASP A 52 1.56 9.51 -37.85
N PHE A 53 0.49 8.70 -37.92
CA PHE A 53 -0.62 8.76 -36.98
C PHE A 53 -0.14 8.52 -35.53
N ALA A 54 0.66 7.47 -35.30
CA ALA A 54 1.17 7.13 -33.98
C ALA A 54 2.05 8.24 -33.41
N GLN A 55 2.93 8.85 -34.21
CA GLN A 55 3.77 9.97 -33.77
C GLN A 55 2.93 11.19 -33.38
N SER A 56 1.95 11.55 -34.20
CA SER A 56 1.03 12.67 -33.92
C SER A 56 0.18 12.39 -32.66
N PHE A 57 -0.34 11.17 -32.55
CA PHE A 57 -1.06 10.75 -31.33
C PHE A 57 -0.20 10.85 -30.09
N ASN A 58 1.06 10.40 -30.14
CA ASN A 58 1.97 10.45 -29.00
C ASN A 58 2.13 11.88 -28.46
N SER A 59 2.40 12.84 -29.35
CA SER A 59 2.62 14.24 -28.97
C SER A 59 1.35 14.91 -28.43
N SER A 60 0.19 14.65 -29.05
CA SER A 60 -1.10 15.20 -28.61
C SER A 60 -1.56 14.57 -27.29
N SER A 61 -1.32 13.25 -27.09
CA SER A 61 -1.67 12.54 -25.87
C SER A 61 -0.94 13.06 -24.64
N GLU A 62 0.36 13.35 -24.75
CA GLU A 62 1.16 13.86 -23.63
C GLU A 62 0.56 15.13 -23.03
N GLN A 63 0.01 16.03 -23.85
CA GLN A 63 -0.63 17.27 -23.38
C GLN A 63 -1.94 17.01 -22.64
N VAL A 64 -2.81 16.17 -23.21
CA VAL A 64 -4.12 15.87 -22.63
C VAL A 64 -3.97 15.08 -21.33
N LEU A 65 -3.08 14.08 -21.32
CA LEU A 65 -2.82 13.25 -20.16
C LEU A 65 -2.16 14.06 -19.02
N PHE A 66 -1.25 14.96 -19.32
CA PHE A 66 -0.67 15.87 -18.33
C PHE A 66 -1.76 16.65 -17.58
N GLN A 67 -2.71 17.25 -18.30
CA GLN A 67 -3.78 18.04 -17.70
C GLN A 67 -4.75 17.19 -16.88
N SER A 68 -5.13 16.02 -17.41
CA SER A 68 -5.99 15.09 -16.70
C SER A 68 -5.34 14.57 -15.41
N THR A 69 -4.04 14.25 -15.47
CA THR A 69 -3.26 13.82 -14.30
C THR A 69 -3.12 14.96 -13.28
N ALA A 70 -2.85 16.19 -13.73
CA ALA A 70 -2.73 17.35 -12.85
C ALA A 70 -4.05 17.67 -12.11
N ALA A 71 -5.19 17.56 -12.80
CA ALA A 71 -6.50 17.73 -12.17
C ALA A 71 -6.81 16.62 -11.15
N SER A 72 -6.47 15.37 -11.48
CA SER A 72 -6.62 14.23 -10.57
C SER A 72 -5.70 14.36 -9.34
N TRP A 73 -4.46 14.78 -9.54
CA TRP A 73 -3.53 15.07 -8.46
C TRP A 73 -4.05 16.16 -7.51
N ALA A 74 -4.56 17.26 -8.07
CA ALA A 74 -5.14 18.36 -7.28
C ALA A 74 -6.33 17.88 -6.43
N HIS A 75 -7.19 17.03 -6.98
CA HIS A 75 -8.31 16.43 -6.24
C HIS A 75 -7.80 15.49 -5.14
N ASP A 76 -6.93 14.56 -5.44
CA ASP A 76 -6.50 13.54 -4.50
C ASP A 76 -5.66 14.09 -3.34
N THR A 77 -4.95 15.20 -3.57
CA THR A 77 -4.18 15.90 -2.53
C THR A 77 -4.96 17.00 -1.82
N ASN A 78 -6.18 17.30 -2.25
CA ASN A 78 -7.09 18.25 -1.61
C ASN A 78 -8.54 18.00 -2.09
N ILE A 79 -9.26 17.14 -1.37
CA ILE A 79 -10.63 16.74 -1.73
C ILE A 79 -11.60 17.89 -1.47
N THR A 80 -11.99 18.60 -2.55
CA THR A 80 -12.98 19.66 -2.55
C THR A 80 -13.95 19.49 -3.72
N GLU A 81 -15.14 20.06 -3.64
CA GLU A 81 -16.11 20.03 -4.75
C GLU A 81 -15.54 20.67 -6.02
N GLU A 82 -14.79 21.76 -5.87
CA GLU A 82 -14.14 22.44 -7.00
C GLU A 82 -13.07 21.57 -7.67
N ASN A 83 -12.24 20.89 -6.90
CA ASN A 83 -11.22 19.99 -7.47
C ASN A 83 -11.87 18.74 -8.08
N ALA A 84 -12.95 18.22 -7.49
CA ALA A 84 -13.72 17.12 -8.09
C ALA A 84 -14.32 17.54 -9.44
N ARG A 85 -14.91 18.74 -9.55
CA ARG A 85 -15.44 19.29 -10.80
C ARG A 85 -14.35 19.43 -11.86
N ARG A 86 -13.18 19.97 -11.50
CA ARG A 86 -12.03 20.10 -12.43
C ARG A 86 -11.51 18.74 -12.90
N GLN A 87 -11.48 17.76 -12.01
CA GLN A 87 -11.10 16.39 -12.36
C GLN A 87 -12.08 15.77 -13.37
N GLU A 88 -13.40 15.94 -13.14
CA GLU A 88 -14.43 15.44 -14.05
C GLU A 88 -14.36 16.14 -15.41
N GLU A 89 -14.15 17.46 -15.46
CA GLU A 89 -13.97 18.20 -16.72
C GLU A 89 -12.74 17.74 -17.50
N ALA A 90 -11.61 17.57 -16.83
CA ALA A 90 -10.40 17.08 -17.46
C ALA A 90 -10.52 15.63 -17.95
N ALA A 91 -11.27 14.79 -17.22
CA ALA A 91 -11.58 13.44 -17.65
C ALA A 91 -12.47 13.42 -18.90
N LEU A 92 -13.45 14.33 -19.01
CA LEU A 92 -14.29 14.44 -20.22
C LEU A 92 -13.46 14.83 -21.44
N ILE A 93 -12.53 15.78 -21.31
CA ILE A 93 -11.61 16.18 -22.41
C ILE A 93 -10.74 15.00 -22.83
N SER A 94 -10.20 14.24 -21.88
CA SER A 94 -9.39 13.05 -22.15
C SER A 94 -10.20 11.95 -22.84
N GLN A 95 -11.47 11.80 -22.52
CA GLN A 95 -12.37 10.86 -23.18
C GLN A 95 -12.75 11.30 -24.58
N GLU A 96 -12.99 12.61 -24.81
CA GLU A 96 -13.23 13.17 -26.13
C GLU A 96 -12.00 12.98 -27.03
N PHE A 97 -10.81 13.25 -26.52
CA PHE A 97 -9.55 12.98 -27.21
C PHE A 97 -9.46 11.49 -27.61
N SER A 98 -9.71 10.60 -26.69
CA SER A 98 -9.67 9.15 -26.93
C SER A 98 -10.71 8.72 -27.98
N GLU A 99 -11.91 9.32 -27.94
CA GLU A 99 -12.96 9.06 -28.93
C GLU A 99 -12.52 9.48 -30.33
N VAL A 100 -12.08 10.72 -30.51
CA VAL A 100 -11.73 11.28 -31.81
C VAL A 100 -10.58 10.51 -32.45
N TRP A 101 -9.51 10.27 -31.69
CA TRP A 101 -8.34 9.54 -32.19
C TRP A 101 -8.61 8.06 -32.38
N GLY A 102 -9.33 7.42 -31.49
CA GLY A 102 -9.67 6.00 -31.57
C GLY A 102 -10.64 5.70 -32.73
N GLN A 103 -11.63 6.56 -32.98
CA GLN A 103 -12.52 6.44 -34.14
C GLN A 103 -11.74 6.62 -35.45
N LYS A 104 -10.80 7.58 -35.50
CA LYS A 104 -9.91 7.76 -36.65
C LYS A 104 -9.05 6.52 -36.89
N ALA A 105 -8.47 5.94 -35.82
CA ALA A 105 -7.70 4.70 -35.91
C ALA A 105 -8.55 3.54 -36.43
N LYS A 106 -9.77 3.37 -35.90
CA LYS A 106 -10.72 2.33 -36.38
C LYS A 106 -11.06 2.51 -37.87
N ALA A 107 -11.41 3.73 -38.26
CA ALA A 107 -11.79 4.03 -39.63
C ALA A 107 -10.68 3.76 -40.64
N LEU A 108 -9.45 4.06 -40.32
CA LEU A 108 -8.31 3.92 -41.25
C LEU A 108 -7.69 2.52 -41.20
N TYR A 109 -7.58 1.92 -40.01
CA TYR A 109 -6.66 0.80 -39.77
C TYR A 109 -7.36 -0.52 -39.39
N ASP A 110 -8.63 -0.54 -38.95
CA ASP A 110 -9.32 -1.80 -38.60
C ASP A 110 -9.21 -2.92 -39.62
N PRO A 111 -9.27 -2.65 -40.93
CA PRO A 111 -9.17 -3.71 -41.94
C PRO A 111 -7.74 -4.28 -42.09
N ILE A 112 -6.71 -3.56 -41.64
CA ILE A 112 -5.32 -3.84 -42.06
C ILE A 112 -4.30 -3.93 -40.95
N TRP A 113 -4.54 -3.35 -39.76
CA TRP A 113 -3.53 -3.16 -38.69
C TRP A 113 -2.90 -4.48 -38.19
N GLN A 114 -3.65 -5.56 -38.21
CA GLN A 114 -3.15 -6.88 -37.78
C GLN A 114 -2.08 -7.42 -38.75
N ASN A 115 -2.06 -6.96 -39.99
CA ASN A 115 -1.14 -7.37 -41.03
C ASN A 115 0.12 -6.46 -41.14
N PHE A 116 0.22 -5.40 -40.30
CA PHE A 116 1.42 -4.55 -40.28
C PHE A 116 2.67 -5.37 -39.96
N THR A 117 3.78 -5.05 -40.59
CA THR A 117 5.06 -5.72 -40.36
C THR A 117 5.61 -5.37 -38.97
N SER A 118 5.47 -4.11 -38.57
CA SER A 118 5.89 -3.61 -37.26
C SER A 118 5.01 -4.15 -36.13
N ARG A 119 5.56 -5.04 -35.30
CA ARG A 119 4.87 -5.54 -34.09
C ARG A 119 4.54 -4.42 -33.13
N THR A 120 5.45 -3.45 -32.96
CA THR A 120 5.26 -2.31 -32.07
C THR A 120 4.10 -1.44 -32.54
N LEU A 121 4.01 -1.15 -33.85
CA LEU A 121 2.91 -0.38 -34.40
C LEU A 121 1.56 -1.10 -34.23
N ARG A 122 1.52 -2.43 -34.43
CA ARG A 122 0.31 -3.23 -34.12
C ARG A 122 -0.12 -3.05 -32.67
N ARG A 123 0.81 -3.07 -31.71
CA ARG A 123 0.48 -2.86 -30.28
C ARG A 123 -0.04 -1.45 -30.03
N ILE A 124 0.57 -0.42 -30.62
CA ILE A 124 0.12 0.97 -30.50
C ILE A 124 -1.30 1.13 -31.03
N ILE A 125 -1.56 0.70 -32.28
CA ILE A 125 -2.89 0.81 -32.89
C ILE A 125 -3.91 0.01 -32.10
N GLY A 126 -3.58 -1.21 -31.65
CA GLY A 126 -4.43 -2.02 -30.79
C GLY A 126 -4.87 -1.32 -29.52
N VAL A 127 -3.98 -0.54 -28.89
CA VAL A 127 -4.31 0.26 -27.69
C VAL A 127 -5.18 1.46 -28.06
N VAL A 128 -4.80 2.24 -29.07
CA VAL A 128 -5.48 3.50 -29.42
C VAL A 128 -6.91 3.25 -29.91
N ARG A 129 -7.16 2.15 -30.63
CA ARG A 129 -8.50 1.79 -31.12
C ARG A 129 -9.46 1.26 -30.03
N THR A 130 -8.94 0.98 -28.81
CA THR A 130 -9.76 0.55 -27.67
C THR A 130 -10.20 1.79 -26.88
N LEU A 131 -11.45 2.17 -27.04
CA LEU A 131 -11.98 3.44 -26.55
C LEU A 131 -12.43 3.40 -25.08
N GLY A 132 -12.85 2.23 -24.57
CA GLY A 132 -13.37 2.10 -23.21
C GLY A 132 -14.52 3.07 -22.94
N SER A 133 -14.46 3.84 -21.85
CA SER A 133 -15.50 4.81 -21.48
C SER A 133 -15.74 5.91 -22.53
N ALA A 134 -14.79 6.16 -23.44
CA ALA A 134 -14.98 7.11 -24.54
C ALA A 134 -16.03 6.65 -25.58
N ASN A 135 -16.39 5.38 -25.58
CA ASN A 135 -17.52 4.87 -26.38
C ASN A 135 -18.89 5.34 -25.87
N LEU A 136 -19.00 5.79 -24.63
CA LEU A 136 -20.27 6.25 -24.05
C LEU A 136 -20.72 7.59 -24.65
N SER A 137 -22.03 7.82 -24.72
CA SER A 137 -22.55 9.14 -25.08
C SER A 137 -22.08 10.22 -24.08
N PRO A 138 -22.02 11.51 -24.47
CA PRO A 138 -21.54 12.58 -23.58
C PRO A 138 -22.20 12.59 -22.20
N ALA A 139 -23.52 12.44 -22.13
CA ALA A 139 -24.25 12.38 -20.87
C ALA A 139 -23.86 11.18 -20.01
N LYS A 140 -23.65 10.01 -20.62
CA LYS A 140 -23.20 8.80 -19.92
C LYS A 140 -21.74 8.88 -19.47
N ARG A 141 -20.87 9.58 -20.22
CA ARG A 141 -19.49 9.86 -19.79
C ARG A 141 -19.46 10.72 -18.53
N GLN A 142 -20.28 11.78 -18.53
CA GLN A 142 -20.41 12.62 -17.35
C GLN A 142 -20.91 11.82 -16.15
N GLN A 143 -21.93 10.98 -16.33
CA GLN A 143 -22.44 10.10 -15.28
C GLN A 143 -21.33 9.12 -14.79
N TYR A 144 -20.61 8.52 -15.71
CA TYR A 144 -19.52 7.57 -15.41
C TYR A 144 -18.43 8.25 -14.56
N ASN A 145 -17.97 9.43 -14.97
CA ASN A 145 -16.93 10.18 -14.25
C ASN A 145 -17.41 10.63 -12.86
N SER A 146 -18.64 11.10 -12.76
CA SER A 146 -19.25 11.48 -11.49
C SER A 146 -19.41 10.29 -10.53
N LEU A 147 -19.73 9.09 -11.05
CA LEU A 147 -19.74 7.87 -10.24
C LEU A 147 -18.36 7.55 -9.69
N LEU A 148 -17.31 7.62 -10.50
CA LEU A 148 -15.92 7.35 -10.06
C LEU A 148 -15.48 8.33 -8.97
N SER A 149 -15.68 9.63 -9.21
CA SER A 149 -15.36 10.69 -8.26
C SER A 149 -16.12 10.51 -6.94
N ASN A 150 -17.42 10.26 -6.99
CA ASN A 150 -18.25 10.07 -5.80
C ASN A 150 -17.86 8.80 -5.02
N MET A 151 -17.59 7.68 -5.70
CA MET A 151 -17.17 6.45 -5.04
C MET A 151 -15.84 6.63 -4.31
N THR A 152 -14.85 7.27 -4.96
CA THR A 152 -13.56 7.57 -4.34
C THR A 152 -13.71 8.51 -3.15
N ARG A 153 -14.54 9.57 -3.28
CA ARG A 153 -14.81 10.50 -2.20
C ARG A 153 -15.47 9.81 -0.99
N ILE A 154 -16.53 9.01 -1.20
CA ILE A 154 -17.20 8.28 -0.11
C ILE A 154 -16.18 7.42 0.65
N TYR A 155 -15.38 6.64 -0.07
CA TYR A 155 -14.36 5.80 0.56
C TYR A 155 -13.35 6.62 1.38
N SER A 156 -12.82 7.70 0.79
CA SER A 156 -11.72 8.46 1.40
C SER A 156 -12.16 9.35 2.58
N THR A 157 -13.46 9.69 2.66
CA THR A 157 -13.99 10.55 3.72
C THR A 157 -14.87 9.82 4.74
N ALA A 158 -15.09 8.51 4.58
CA ALA A 158 -15.85 7.70 5.52
C ALA A 158 -15.21 7.70 6.91
N LYS A 159 -16.04 7.77 7.94
CA LYS A 159 -15.62 7.78 9.35
C LYS A 159 -16.49 6.86 10.20
N VAL A 160 -15.91 6.31 11.24
CA VAL A 160 -16.60 5.48 12.24
C VAL A 160 -16.72 6.28 13.53
N CYS A 161 -17.96 6.57 13.94
CA CYS A 161 -18.24 7.40 15.11
C CYS A 161 -18.84 6.58 16.23
N PHE A 162 -18.49 6.87 17.50
CA PHE A 162 -19.04 6.19 18.65
C PHE A 162 -20.51 6.58 18.88
N PRO A 163 -21.40 5.62 19.23
CA PRO A 163 -22.83 5.85 19.36
C PRO A 163 -23.22 6.96 20.34
N ASN A 164 -22.44 7.13 21.41
CA ASN A 164 -22.72 8.09 22.49
C ASN A 164 -21.80 9.34 22.46
N LYS A 165 -20.92 9.47 21.46
CA LYS A 165 -19.89 10.52 21.38
C LYS A 165 -19.75 11.02 19.95
N THR A 166 -20.73 11.79 19.48
CA THR A 166 -20.76 12.34 18.12
C THR A 166 -19.56 13.24 17.77
N ALA A 167 -18.76 13.62 18.76
CA ALA A 167 -17.55 14.44 18.56
C ALA A 167 -16.28 13.62 18.27
N THR A 168 -16.29 12.27 18.39
CA THR A 168 -15.11 11.43 18.19
C THR A 168 -15.41 10.42 17.09
N CYS A 169 -14.96 10.73 15.88
CA CYS A 169 -15.04 9.84 14.73
C CYS A 169 -13.63 9.47 14.27
N TRP A 170 -13.46 8.23 13.87
CA TRP A 170 -12.18 7.69 13.36
C TRP A 170 -12.20 7.57 11.85
N SER A 171 -11.16 8.07 11.20
CA SER A 171 -10.87 7.81 9.80
C SER A 171 -10.23 6.41 9.65
N LEU A 172 -10.20 5.90 8.42
CA LEU A 172 -9.46 4.66 8.14
C LEU A 172 -8.00 4.82 8.54
N ASP A 173 -7.34 5.85 8.00
CA ASP A 173 -5.95 6.16 8.26
C ASP A 173 -5.83 7.49 9.03
N PRO A 174 -5.11 7.49 10.18
CA PRO A 174 -4.41 6.35 10.77
C PRO A 174 -5.21 5.57 11.83
N GLU A 175 -6.39 6.04 12.27
CA GLU A 175 -7.00 5.60 13.52
C GLU A 175 -7.47 4.13 13.47
N LEU A 176 -8.32 3.77 12.49
CA LEU A 176 -8.84 2.41 12.38
C LEU A 176 -7.75 1.41 12.02
N THR A 177 -6.83 1.80 11.13
CA THR A 177 -5.67 0.99 10.76
C THR A 177 -4.83 0.66 11.99
N ASN A 178 -4.54 1.65 12.85
CA ASN A 178 -3.80 1.43 14.09
C ASN A 178 -4.55 0.54 15.08
N ILE A 179 -5.87 0.69 15.19
CA ILE A 179 -6.68 -0.18 16.05
C ILE A 179 -6.60 -1.63 15.60
N LEU A 180 -6.80 -1.90 14.29
CA LEU A 180 -6.72 -3.25 13.74
C LEU A 180 -5.31 -3.85 13.93
N ALA A 181 -4.27 -3.05 13.77
CA ALA A 181 -2.89 -3.48 13.91
C ALA A 181 -2.50 -3.81 15.37
N THR A 182 -2.93 -3.00 16.33
CA THR A 182 -2.36 -3.03 17.69
C THR A 182 -3.29 -3.51 18.77
N SER A 183 -4.61 -3.42 18.60
CA SER A 183 -5.56 -3.88 19.60
C SER A 183 -5.62 -5.42 19.66
N ARG A 184 -5.89 -5.94 20.83
CA ARG A 184 -6.19 -7.37 21.08
C ARG A 184 -7.58 -7.56 21.69
N SER A 185 -8.35 -6.47 21.82
CA SER A 185 -9.74 -6.51 22.28
C SER A 185 -10.65 -7.00 21.15
N TYR A 186 -11.25 -8.17 21.31
CA TYR A 186 -12.19 -8.74 20.34
C TYR A 186 -13.28 -7.73 19.95
N THR A 187 -13.91 -7.11 20.96
CA THR A 187 -15.04 -6.19 20.78
C THR A 187 -14.63 -4.90 20.06
N LEU A 188 -13.47 -4.31 20.41
CA LEU A 188 -12.98 -3.10 19.77
C LEU A 188 -12.57 -3.35 18.30
N LEU A 189 -11.89 -4.48 18.04
CA LEU A 189 -11.55 -4.90 16.67
C LEU A 189 -12.81 -5.11 15.83
N LEU A 190 -13.84 -5.75 16.42
CA LEU A 190 -15.12 -5.97 15.77
C LEU A 190 -15.81 -4.65 15.43
N TYR A 191 -15.85 -3.71 16.36
CA TYR A 191 -16.47 -2.40 16.15
C TYR A 191 -15.77 -1.60 15.04
N ALA A 192 -14.45 -1.54 15.07
CA ALA A 192 -13.67 -0.87 14.04
C ALA A 192 -13.91 -1.49 12.65
N TRP A 193 -13.93 -2.82 12.59
CA TRP A 193 -14.17 -3.57 11.37
C TRP A 193 -15.59 -3.37 10.82
N GLU A 194 -16.60 -3.60 11.64
CA GLU A 194 -18.00 -3.46 11.24
C GLU A 194 -18.34 -2.02 10.88
N GLY A 195 -17.88 -1.07 11.71
CA GLY A 195 -18.08 0.36 11.50
C GLY A 195 -17.54 0.80 10.14
N TRP A 196 -16.31 0.40 9.79
CA TRP A 196 -15.72 0.74 8.50
C TRP A 196 -16.48 0.11 7.32
N HIS A 197 -16.79 -1.18 7.39
CA HIS A 197 -17.51 -1.87 6.31
C HIS A 197 -18.92 -1.30 6.10
N ASN A 198 -19.56 -0.82 7.16
CA ASN A 198 -20.85 -0.14 7.06
C ASN A 198 -20.70 1.29 6.51
N ALA A 199 -19.78 2.10 7.03
CA ALA A 199 -19.63 3.49 6.67
C ALA A 199 -19.13 3.67 5.22
N ALA A 200 -18.18 2.85 4.78
CA ALA A 200 -17.67 2.90 3.43
C ALA A 200 -18.49 2.04 2.45
N GLY A 201 -18.82 0.79 2.82
CA GLY A 201 -19.41 -0.16 1.88
C GLY A 201 -20.85 0.14 1.51
N ILE A 202 -21.74 0.31 2.48
CA ILE A 202 -23.19 0.43 2.22
C ILE A 202 -23.52 1.52 1.20
N PRO A 203 -23.04 2.78 1.34
CA PRO A 203 -23.38 3.85 0.41
C PRO A 203 -22.80 3.66 -0.99
N LEU A 204 -21.77 2.80 -1.15
CA LEU A 204 -21.16 2.52 -2.44
C LEU A 204 -21.98 1.55 -3.32
N LYS A 205 -22.82 0.69 -2.74
CA LYS A 205 -23.50 -0.38 -3.47
C LYS A 205 -24.28 0.11 -4.70
N PRO A 206 -25.19 1.11 -4.59
CA PRO A 206 -25.94 1.60 -5.75
C PRO A 206 -25.05 2.25 -6.80
N LEU A 207 -24.04 3.02 -6.39
CA LEU A 207 -23.11 3.68 -7.30
C LEU A 207 -22.28 2.64 -8.09
N TYR A 208 -21.86 1.55 -7.42
CA TYR A 208 -21.10 0.48 -8.06
C TYR A 208 -21.94 -0.32 -9.05
N GLN A 209 -23.24 -0.47 -8.80
CA GLN A 209 -24.18 -1.08 -9.77
C GLN A 209 -24.29 -0.26 -11.06
N ASP A 210 -24.49 1.06 -10.91
CA ASP A 210 -24.58 1.97 -12.05
C ASP A 210 -23.26 2.04 -12.82
N PHE A 211 -22.13 2.11 -12.10
CA PHE A 211 -20.79 2.01 -12.69
C PHE A 211 -20.62 0.72 -13.51
N THR A 212 -20.99 -0.44 -12.95
CA THR A 212 -20.87 -1.74 -13.64
C THR A 212 -21.64 -1.76 -14.94
N ALA A 213 -22.85 -1.21 -14.96
CA ALA A 213 -23.69 -1.15 -16.16
C ALA A 213 -23.03 -0.28 -17.24
N LEU A 214 -22.59 0.93 -16.91
CA LEU A 214 -21.93 1.84 -17.85
C LEU A 214 -20.59 1.31 -18.35
N SER A 215 -19.79 0.72 -17.46
CA SER A 215 -18.50 0.14 -17.83
C SER A 215 -18.66 -1.01 -18.82
N ASN A 216 -19.62 -1.90 -18.58
CA ASN A 216 -19.93 -2.98 -19.51
C ASN A 216 -20.46 -2.48 -20.86
N GLU A 217 -21.29 -1.44 -20.86
CA GLU A 217 -21.75 -0.81 -22.11
C GLU A 217 -20.57 -0.28 -22.93
N ALA A 218 -19.63 0.38 -22.26
CA ALA A 218 -18.45 0.95 -22.88
C ALA A 218 -17.57 -0.11 -23.57
N TYR A 219 -17.20 -1.16 -22.86
CA TYR A 219 -16.28 -2.18 -23.39
C TYR A 219 -16.96 -3.16 -24.37
N LYS A 220 -18.28 -3.33 -24.31
CA LYS A 220 -19.01 -4.08 -25.35
C LYS A 220 -18.89 -3.42 -26.72
N GLN A 221 -18.83 -2.10 -26.79
CA GLN A 221 -18.61 -1.38 -28.06
C GLN A 221 -17.20 -1.56 -28.63
N ASP A 222 -16.22 -1.96 -27.80
CA ASP A 222 -14.88 -2.37 -28.22
C ASP A 222 -14.79 -3.88 -28.59
N GLY A 223 -15.90 -4.61 -28.52
CA GLY A 223 -15.97 -6.02 -28.87
C GLY A 223 -15.70 -7.00 -27.73
N PHE A 224 -15.57 -6.54 -26.50
CA PHE A 224 -15.45 -7.40 -25.32
C PHE A 224 -16.84 -7.83 -24.83
N SER A 225 -16.94 -9.02 -24.23
CA SER A 225 -18.21 -9.46 -23.62
C SER A 225 -18.64 -8.62 -22.44
N ASP A 226 -17.66 -8.14 -21.67
CA ASP A 226 -17.82 -7.34 -20.46
C ASP A 226 -16.49 -6.66 -20.07
N THR A 227 -16.51 -5.80 -19.05
CA THR A 227 -15.32 -5.11 -18.52
C THR A 227 -14.26 -6.09 -18.01
N GLY A 228 -14.66 -7.22 -17.41
CA GLY A 228 -13.73 -8.25 -16.94
C GLY A 228 -12.96 -8.93 -18.05
N ALA A 229 -13.61 -9.15 -19.20
CA ALA A 229 -12.95 -9.68 -20.40
C ALA A 229 -11.87 -8.71 -20.92
N TYR A 230 -12.16 -7.41 -20.92
CA TYR A 230 -11.13 -6.39 -21.23
C TYR A 230 -9.96 -6.44 -20.23
N TRP A 231 -10.23 -6.50 -18.93
CA TRP A 231 -9.15 -6.55 -17.93
C TRP A 231 -8.25 -7.78 -18.08
N ARG A 232 -8.83 -8.94 -18.38
CA ARG A 232 -8.05 -10.16 -18.65
C ARG A 232 -7.23 -10.06 -19.93
N SER A 233 -7.74 -9.38 -20.96
CA SER A 233 -7.02 -9.20 -22.23
C SER A 233 -5.69 -8.44 -22.10
N LEU A 234 -5.51 -7.64 -21.01
CA LEU A 234 -4.27 -6.93 -20.72
C LEU A 234 -3.08 -7.87 -20.42
N TYR A 235 -3.34 -9.16 -20.23
CA TYR A 235 -2.31 -10.16 -19.98
C TYR A 235 -1.85 -10.92 -21.22
N ASP A 236 -2.34 -10.58 -22.40
CA ASP A 236 -1.91 -11.19 -23.69
C ASP A 236 -1.81 -12.74 -23.63
N SER A 237 -2.72 -13.40 -22.92
CA SER A 237 -2.73 -14.86 -22.74
C SER A 237 -4.14 -15.43 -22.84
N PRO A 238 -4.38 -16.41 -23.73
CA PRO A 238 -5.67 -17.08 -23.83
C PRO A 238 -5.93 -18.03 -22.66
N THR A 239 -4.89 -18.48 -21.95
CA THR A 239 -4.97 -19.43 -20.82
C THR A 239 -4.77 -18.73 -19.46
N PHE A 240 -4.97 -17.40 -19.44
CA PHE A 240 -4.64 -16.61 -18.25
C PHE A 240 -5.38 -17.08 -16.98
N THR A 241 -6.67 -17.39 -17.10
CA THR A 241 -7.50 -17.82 -15.96
C THR A 241 -7.08 -19.20 -15.43
N GLU A 242 -6.81 -20.12 -16.35
CA GLU A 242 -6.34 -21.48 -16.05
C GLU A 242 -4.93 -21.46 -15.43
N ASP A 243 -4.06 -20.57 -15.91
CA ASP A 243 -2.73 -20.39 -15.35
C ASP A 243 -2.79 -19.86 -13.92
N LEU A 244 -3.67 -18.90 -13.65
CA LEU A 244 -3.89 -18.38 -12.29
C LEU A 244 -4.40 -19.46 -11.33
N GLU A 245 -5.36 -20.28 -11.77
CA GLU A 245 -5.92 -21.37 -10.97
C GLU A 245 -4.84 -22.42 -10.65
N ARG A 246 -4.06 -22.82 -11.65
CA ARG A 246 -2.92 -23.74 -11.47
C ARG A 246 -1.92 -23.20 -10.46
N LEU A 247 -1.53 -21.93 -10.58
CA LEU A 247 -0.58 -21.29 -9.67
C LEU A 247 -1.14 -21.20 -8.23
N TYR A 248 -2.43 -20.87 -8.10
CA TYR A 248 -3.07 -20.84 -6.79
C TYR A 248 -3.01 -22.22 -6.11
N HIS A 249 -3.37 -23.30 -6.83
CA HIS A 249 -3.32 -24.65 -6.28
C HIS A 249 -1.92 -25.14 -5.93
N GLN A 250 -0.88 -24.67 -6.64
CA GLN A 250 0.51 -24.95 -6.26
C GLN A 250 0.91 -24.30 -4.91
N LEU A 251 0.34 -23.12 -4.61
CA LEU A 251 0.65 -22.35 -3.42
C LEU A 251 -0.27 -22.68 -2.23
N GLU A 252 -1.43 -23.27 -2.48
CA GLU A 252 -2.46 -23.56 -1.49
C GLU A 252 -1.95 -24.42 -0.31
N PRO A 253 -1.13 -25.47 -0.47
CA PRO A 253 -0.62 -26.26 0.65
C PRO A 253 0.16 -25.44 1.68
N LEU A 254 1.01 -24.52 1.24
CA LEU A 254 1.74 -23.61 2.13
C LEU A 254 0.78 -22.67 2.87
N TYR A 255 -0.20 -22.12 2.15
CA TYR A 255 -1.23 -21.26 2.76
C TYR A 255 -2.06 -22.00 3.83
N LEU A 256 -2.50 -23.24 3.56
CA LEU A 256 -3.26 -24.04 4.50
C LEU A 256 -2.48 -24.32 5.79
N ASN A 257 -1.19 -24.56 5.68
CA ASN A 257 -0.32 -24.75 6.83
C ASN A 257 -0.16 -23.47 7.66
N LEU A 258 0.06 -22.33 7.00
CA LEU A 258 0.11 -21.02 7.68
C LEU A 258 -1.21 -20.69 8.38
N HIS A 259 -2.33 -20.90 7.69
CA HIS A 259 -3.68 -20.66 8.23
C HIS A 259 -3.96 -21.50 9.48
N ALA A 260 -3.65 -22.79 9.46
CA ALA A 260 -3.87 -23.70 10.60
C ALA A 260 -3.04 -23.27 11.83
N TYR A 261 -1.77 -22.94 11.61
CA TYR A 261 -0.86 -22.46 12.65
C TYR A 261 -1.36 -21.15 13.30
N VAL A 262 -1.74 -20.16 12.47
CA VAL A 262 -2.26 -18.86 12.92
C VAL A 262 -3.60 -19.05 13.65
N ARG A 263 -4.53 -19.85 13.11
CA ARG A 263 -5.81 -20.14 13.74
C ARG A 263 -5.65 -20.71 15.14
N ARG A 264 -4.72 -21.65 15.36
CA ARG A 264 -4.38 -22.19 16.67
C ARG A 264 -3.85 -21.10 17.62
N ALA A 265 -3.03 -20.19 17.13
CA ALA A 265 -2.53 -19.07 17.95
C ALA A 265 -3.67 -18.12 18.37
N LEU A 266 -4.55 -17.78 17.43
CA LEU A 266 -5.74 -16.97 17.71
C LEU A 266 -6.70 -17.67 18.67
N HIS A 267 -6.84 -19.00 18.56
CA HIS A 267 -7.62 -19.79 19.53
C HIS A 267 -7.07 -19.69 20.95
N ARG A 268 -5.75 -19.71 21.13
CA ARG A 268 -5.13 -19.49 22.45
C ARG A 268 -5.41 -18.08 23.01
N GLN A 269 -5.52 -17.09 22.13
CA GLN A 269 -5.76 -15.69 22.51
C GLN A 269 -7.23 -15.41 22.83
N TYR A 270 -8.17 -15.93 22.03
CA TYR A 270 -9.59 -15.56 22.07
C TYR A 270 -10.51 -16.67 22.56
N GLY A 271 -10.01 -17.90 22.68
CA GLY A 271 -10.73 -19.08 23.21
C GLY A 271 -11.73 -19.70 22.23
N ASP A 272 -12.29 -20.84 22.67
CA ASP A 272 -13.21 -21.69 21.91
C ASP A 272 -14.50 -20.97 21.49
N ARG A 273 -14.90 -19.96 22.24
CA ARG A 273 -16.11 -19.18 21.93
C ARG A 273 -15.97 -18.45 20.59
N PHE A 274 -14.80 -17.90 20.31
CA PHE A 274 -14.60 -17.00 19.18
C PHE A 274 -13.75 -17.59 18.06
N ILE A 275 -13.04 -18.68 18.29
CA ILE A 275 -12.23 -19.37 17.29
C ILE A 275 -12.56 -20.87 17.29
N ASN A 276 -13.06 -21.35 16.16
CA ASN A 276 -13.26 -22.78 15.93
C ASN A 276 -12.05 -23.34 15.17
N LEU A 277 -11.35 -24.31 15.75
CA LEU A 277 -10.19 -24.97 15.13
C LEU A 277 -10.52 -25.75 13.85
N ARG A 278 -11.80 -25.95 13.55
CA ARG A 278 -12.31 -26.61 12.34
C ARG A 278 -13.00 -25.64 11.37
N GLY A 279 -13.14 -24.38 11.76
CA GLY A 279 -13.83 -23.32 11.03
C GLY A 279 -12.89 -22.29 10.41
N PRO A 280 -13.45 -21.34 9.65
CA PRO A 280 -12.71 -20.17 9.15
C PRO A 280 -12.36 -19.21 10.29
N ILE A 281 -11.37 -18.36 10.08
CA ILE A 281 -10.95 -17.30 11.03
C ILE A 281 -11.85 -16.06 10.85
N PRO A 282 -12.38 -15.44 11.94
CA PRO A 282 -13.09 -14.17 11.87
C PRO A 282 -12.18 -13.06 11.34
N ALA A 283 -12.61 -12.34 10.27
CA ALA A 283 -11.78 -11.46 9.48
C ALA A 283 -11.13 -10.30 10.25
N HIS A 284 -11.74 -9.82 11.34
CA HIS A 284 -11.28 -8.69 12.15
C HIS A 284 -10.08 -9.01 13.06
N LEU A 285 -9.69 -10.28 13.20
CA LEU A 285 -8.66 -10.73 14.15
C LEU A 285 -7.25 -10.84 13.55
N LEU A 286 -7.10 -10.56 12.28
CA LEU A 286 -5.86 -10.79 11.53
C LEU A 286 -4.98 -9.53 11.37
N GLY A 287 -5.24 -8.50 12.19
CA GLY A 287 -4.37 -7.31 12.25
C GLY A 287 -4.48 -6.33 11.10
N ASN A 288 -5.41 -6.54 10.16
CA ASN A 288 -5.62 -5.72 8.98
C ASN A 288 -7.11 -5.65 8.65
N MET A 289 -7.61 -4.50 8.19
CA MET A 289 -9.03 -4.25 7.92
C MET A 289 -9.65 -5.28 6.97
N TRP A 290 -8.88 -5.76 6.01
CA TRP A 290 -9.33 -6.72 4.99
C TRP A 290 -8.77 -8.14 5.21
N ALA A 291 -8.01 -8.35 6.27
CA ALA A 291 -7.29 -9.61 6.52
C ALA A 291 -6.39 -10.02 5.34
N GLN A 292 -5.87 -9.05 4.59
CA GLN A 292 -5.02 -9.31 3.41
C GLN A 292 -3.54 -9.49 3.77
N SER A 293 -3.09 -8.97 4.91
CA SER A 293 -1.77 -9.15 5.49
C SER A 293 -1.95 -9.41 6.99
N TRP A 294 -1.13 -10.29 7.56
CA TRP A 294 -1.24 -10.71 8.96
C TRP A 294 0.00 -10.32 9.80
N ASN A 295 0.85 -9.45 9.29
CA ASN A 295 2.08 -9.00 9.97
C ASN A 295 1.82 -8.46 11.38
N ASN A 296 0.71 -7.73 11.55
CA ASN A 296 0.38 -7.03 12.80
C ASN A 296 -0.03 -7.97 13.93
N ILE A 297 -0.15 -9.28 13.68
CA ILE A 297 -0.36 -10.28 14.72
C ILE A 297 0.87 -11.15 14.97
N TYR A 298 2.04 -10.74 14.45
CA TYR A 298 3.28 -11.50 14.58
C TYR A 298 3.64 -11.81 16.03
N ASP A 299 3.40 -10.89 16.96
CA ASP A 299 3.61 -11.08 18.40
C ASP A 299 2.86 -12.27 19.00
N MET A 300 1.70 -12.64 18.43
CA MET A 300 0.90 -13.79 18.88
C MET A 300 1.35 -15.11 18.27
N VAL A 301 2.11 -15.06 17.17
CA VAL A 301 2.44 -16.25 16.37
C VAL A 301 3.94 -16.51 16.24
N VAL A 302 4.79 -15.62 16.79
CA VAL A 302 6.24 -15.75 16.70
C VAL A 302 6.73 -17.12 17.19
N PRO A 303 7.51 -17.86 16.38
CA PRO A 303 7.98 -19.21 16.73
C PRO A 303 8.92 -19.22 17.94
N PHE A 304 9.89 -18.33 17.94
CA PHE A 304 10.96 -18.24 18.91
C PHE A 304 11.03 -16.84 19.54
N PRO A 305 10.18 -16.54 20.54
CA PRO A 305 10.05 -15.18 21.11
C PRO A 305 11.30 -14.71 21.86
N GLY A 306 12.27 -15.59 22.15
CA GLY A 306 13.56 -15.24 22.73
C GLY A 306 14.59 -14.68 21.74
N LYS A 307 14.30 -14.68 20.43
CA LYS A 307 15.17 -14.11 19.41
C LYS A 307 14.89 -12.63 19.19
N PRO A 308 15.86 -11.84 18.71
CA PRO A 308 15.67 -10.43 18.39
C PRO A 308 14.50 -10.22 17.43
N SER A 309 13.73 -9.16 17.64
CA SER A 309 12.68 -8.77 16.72
C SER A 309 13.29 -8.23 15.42
N LEU A 310 12.72 -8.64 14.30
CA LEU A 310 13.05 -8.11 12.97
C LEU A 310 12.19 -6.90 12.58
N ASP A 311 11.33 -6.42 13.47
CA ASP A 311 10.65 -5.14 13.30
C ASP A 311 11.58 -4.02 13.76
N VAL A 312 12.11 -3.27 12.78
CA VAL A 312 13.05 -2.18 13.02
C VAL A 312 12.38 -0.82 13.22
N THR A 313 11.05 -0.77 13.34
CA THR A 313 10.31 0.48 13.56
C THR A 313 10.86 1.26 14.76
N SER A 314 11.10 0.60 15.89
CA SER A 314 11.67 1.24 17.08
C SER A 314 13.08 1.78 16.82
N ALA A 315 13.92 1.05 16.07
CA ALA A 315 15.26 1.49 15.72
C ALA A 315 15.23 2.72 14.79
N MET A 316 14.31 2.74 13.80
CA MET A 316 14.10 3.89 12.91
C MET A 316 13.75 5.14 13.73
N VAL A 317 12.79 5.04 14.66
CA VAL A 317 12.37 6.16 15.52
C VAL A 317 13.50 6.61 16.43
N GLN A 318 14.20 5.70 17.10
CA GLN A 318 15.34 6.02 17.99
C GLN A 318 16.49 6.70 17.26
N LYS A 319 16.74 6.33 16.01
CA LYS A 319 17.76 6.95 15.16
C LYS A 319 17.31 8.28 14.52
N GLY A 320 16.10 8.75 14.86
CA GLY A 320 15.56 10.01 14.35
C GLY A 320 15.20 9.99 12.86
N TRP A 321 14.88 8.81 12.31
CA TRP A 321 14.40 8.74 10.95
C TRP A 321 13.12 9.55 10.78
N ASN A 322 13.02 10.23 9.67
CA ASN A 322 11.80 10.91 9.22
C ASN A 322 11.38 10.36 7.86
N VAL A 323 10.22 10.77 7.40
CA VAL A 323 9.66 10.30 6.14
C VAL A 323 10.59 10.59 4.96
N THR A 324 11.14 11.80 4.86
CA THR A 324 12.08 12.16 3.79
C THR A 324 13.30 11.23 3.78
N HIS A 325 13.83 10.88 4.96
CA HIS A 325 14.95 9.95 5.07
C HIS A 325 14.59 8.55 4.54
N MET A 326 13.38 8.05 4.82
CA MET A 326 12.92 6.76 4.29
C MET A 326 12.92 6.75 2.75
N PHE A 327 12.43 7.82 2.11
CA PHE A 327 12.46 7.96 0.66
C PHE A 327 13.88 8.08 0.10
N ARG A 328 14.80 8.75 0.84
CA ARG A 328 16.21 8.80 0.43
C ARG A 328 16.92 7.47 0.52
N VAL A 329 16.63 6.66 1.53
CA VAL A 329 17.15 5.30 1.64
C VAL A 329 16.66 4.43 0.50
N ALA A 330 15.38 4.54 0.12
CA ALA A 330 14.87 3.83 -1.05
C ALA A 330 15.53 4.29 -2.36
N GLU A 331 15.66 5.60 -2.58
CA GLU A 331 16.38 6.13 -3.75
C GLU A 331 17.81 5.61 -3.83
N GLU A 332 18.50 5.58 -2.69
CA GLU A 332 19.88 5.08 -2.62
C GLU A 332 19.97 3.60 -3.02
N PHE A 333 19.00 2.76 -2.61
CA PHE A 333 18.96 1.37 -3.04
C PHE A 333 18.86 1.27 -4.57
N PHE A 334 17.91 1.99 -5.19
CA PHE A 334 17.76 2.00 -6.66
C PHE A 334 19.03 2.50 -7.37
N THR A 335 19.62 3.58 -6.89
CA THR A 335 20.83 4.14 -7.50
C THR A 335 22.06 3.27 -7.28
N SER A 336 22.15 2.54 -6.18
CA SER A 336 23.21 1.55 -5.92
C SER A 336 23.25 0.42 -6.95
N LEU A 337 22.10 0.08 -7.52
CA LEU A 337 21.97 -0.85 -8.64
C LEU A 337 22.34 -0.21 -9.99
N GLY A 338 22.67 1.08 -10.03
CA GLY A 338 22.92 1.86 -11.24
C GLY A 338 21.64 2.26 -11.98
N LEU A 339 20.49 2.26 -11.32
CA LEU A 339 19.23 2.80 -11.84
C LEU A 339 19.19 4.32 -11.67
N LEU A 340 18.11 4.97 -12.15
CA LEU A 340 18.03 6.43 -12.19
C LEU A 340 17.65 7.02 -10.82
N PRO A 341 18.21 8.19 -10.43
CA PRO A 341 17.76 8.93 -9.27
C PRO A 341 16.37 9.54 -9.51
N MET A 342 15.68 9.88 -8.44
CA MET A 342 14.43 10.62 -8.51
C MET A 342 14.69 12.04 -9.05
N PRO A 343 13.84 12.56 -9.96
CA PRO A 343 14.03 13.91 -10.51
C PRO A 343 13.73 14.99 -9.46
N PRO A 344 14.20 16.23 -9.66
CA PRO A 344 13.93 17.34 -8.73
C PRO A 344 12.43 17.57 -8.47
N GLU A 345 11.58 17.41 -9.49
CA GLU A 345 10.14 17.55 -9.40
C GLU A 345 9.52 16.55 -8.41
N PHE A 346 10.07 15.34 -8.33
CA PHE A 346 9.66 14.34 -7.34
C PHE A 346 9.78 14.87 -5.91
N TRP A 347 10.92 15.48 -5.57
CA TRP A 347 11.19 15.97 -4.23
C TRP A 347 10.42 17.25 -3.89
N ALA A 348 10.13 18.07 -4.90
CA ALA A 348 9.45 19.35 -4.72
C ALA A 348 7.92 19.19 -4.63
N GLU A 349 7.35 18.24 -5.37
CA GLU A 349 5.92 18.20 -5.66
C GLU A 349 5.18 16.99 -5.12
N SER A 350 5.90 15.96 -4.61
CA SER A 350 5.26 14.77 -4.01
C SER A 350 4.60 15.11 -2.67
N MET A 351 3.49 14.44 -2.36
CA MET A 351 2.87 14.47 -1.03
C MET A 351 3.31 13.23 -0.25
N LEU A 352 4.39 13.35 0.50
CA LEU A 352 5.02 12.23 1.21
C LEU A 352 4.47 12.00 2.61
N GLU A 353 3.75 12.98 3.17
CA GLU A 353 3.12 12.94 4.49
C GLU A 353 1.71 13.49 4.41
N LYS A 354 0.83 13.06 5.33
CA LYS A 354 -0.50 13.65 5.45
C LYS A 354 -0.39 15.13 5.81
N PRO A 355 -1.02 16.05 5.05
CA PRO A 355 -0.99 17.49 5.37
C PRO A 355 -1.53 17.78 6.76
N SER A 356 -0.87 18.69 7.48
CA SER A 356 -1.24 19.08 8.85
C SER A 356 -2.26 20.22 8.91
N ASP A 357 -2.66 20.78 7.77
CA ASP A 357 -3.62 21.90 7.65
C ASP A 357 -5.08 21.48 7.78
N GLY A 358 -5.35 20.17 7.90
CA GLY A 358 -6.69 19.62 8.11
C GLY A 358 -7.48 19.36 6.83
N ARG A 359 -6.90 19.61 5.65
CA ARG A 359 -7.57 19.24 4.39
C ARG A 359 -7.69 17.72 4.26
N GLU A 360 -8.80 17.29 3.65
CA GLU A 360 -9.01 15.88 3.35
C GLU A 360 -8.24 15.49 2.08
N VAL A 361 -7.61 14.32 2.12
CA VAL A 361 -6.78 13.78 1.03
C VAL A 361 -7.04 12.29 0.85
N VAL A 362 -6.72 11.77 -0.33
CA VAL A 362 -6.67 10.33 -0.56
C VAL A 362 -5.37 9.79 0.00
N CYS A 363 -5.39 9.22 1.20
CA CYS A 363 -4.19 8.70 1.89
C CYS A 363 -3.61 7.42 1.28
N HIS A 364 -4.39 6.68 0.48
CA HIS A 364 -3.87 5.48 -0.18
C HIS A 364 -2.63 5.81 -1.01
N ALA A 365 -1.52 5.10 -0.75
CA ALA A 365 -0.26 5.32 -1.46
C ALA A 365 -0.43 5.10 -2.97
N SER A 366 0.20 5.94 -3.77
CA SER A 366 0.17 5.84 -5.24
C SER A 366 1.29 6.65 -5.89
N ALA A 367 1.83 6.10 -6.96
CA ALA A 367 2.79 6.77 -7.83
C ALA A 367 2.10 7.34 -9.07
N TRP A 368 2.59 8.46 -9.57
CA TRP A 368 1.97 9.26 -10.62
C TRP A 368 2.97 9.60 -11.72
N ASP A 369 2.62 9.27 -12.97
CA ASP A 369 3.31 9.75 -14.19
C ASP A 369 2.48 10.91 -14.76
N PHE A 370 3.05 12.10 -14.82
CA PHE A 370 2.41 13.29 -15.42
C PHE A 370 2.57 13.33 -16.94
N TYR A 371 3.10 12.29 -17.57
CA TYR A 371 3.25 12.10 -19.02
C TYR A 371 4.08 13.15 -19.75
N ASN A 372 4.73 14.06 -19.03
CA ASN A 372 5.62 15.09 -19.61
C ASN A 372 7.11 14.69 -19.60
N ARG A 373 7.43 13.42 -19.24
CA ARG A 373 8.76 12.81 -19.18
C ARG A 373 9.68 13.39 -18.09
N LYS A 374 9.17 14.25 -17.20
CA LYS A 374 9.94 14.96 -16.18
C LYS A 374 9.32 14.85 -14.81
N ASP A 375 8.01 15.00 -14.72
CA ASP A 375 7.25 15.10 -13.49
C ASP A 375 6.66 13.73 -13.12
N PHE A 376 7.22 13.16 -12.07
CA PHE A 376 6.80 11.88 -11.49
C PHE A 376 6.71 12.07 -9.98
N ARG A 377 5.60 11.68 -9.38
CA ARG A 377 5.32 11.96 -7.97
C ARG A 377 4.83 10.73 -7.22
N ILE A 378 4.96 10.77 -5.90
CA ILE A 378 4.28 9.85 -4.98
C ILE A 378 3.35 10.66 -4.09
N LYS A 379 2.16 10.11 -3.87
CA LYS A 379 1.20 10.56 -2.87
C LYS A 379 1.07 9.45 -1.83
N GLN A 380 1.46 9.72 -0.58
CA GLN A 380 1.43 8.75 0.51
C GLN A 380 1.34 9.46 1.86
N CYS A 381 0.44 9.02 2.74
CA CYS A 381 0.38 9.47 4.14
C CYS A 381 1.35 8.63 4.99
N THR A 382 2.65 8.80 4.76
CA THR A 382 3.69 7.92 5.31
C THR A 382 3.89 8.13 6.81
N GLN A 383 4.08 7.03 7.52
CA GLN A 383 4.52 6.97 8.92
C GLN A 383 5.88 6.29 9.01
N VAL A 384 6.66 6.60 10.06
CA VAL A 384 7.99 5.98 10.26
C VAL A 384 7.81 4.59 10.88
N THR A 385 7.60 3.60 10.02
CA THR A 385 7.47 2.18 10.37
C THR A 385 8.16 1.31 9.33
N MET A 386 8.52 0.08 9.71
CA MET A 386 9.12 -0.88 8.77
C MET A 386 8.17 -1.24 7.62
N ASP A 387 6.87 -1.40 7.90
CA ASP A 387 5.87 -1.69 6.87
C ASP A 387 5.76 -0.54 5.86
N GLN A 388 5.82 0.72 6.34
CA GLN A 388 5.80 1.89 5.45
C GLN A 388 7.12 2.05 4.69
N LEU A 389 8.25 1.61 5.23
CA LEU A 389 9.52 1.57 4.48
C LEU A 389 9.41 0.61 3.28
N SER A 390 8.77 -0.54 3.44
CA SER A 390 8.46 -1.45 2.32
C SER A 390 7.54 -0.78 1.29
N THR A 391 6.48 -0.09 1.73
CA THR A 391 5.57 0.65 0.85
C THR A 391 6.30 1.75 0.06
N VAL A 392 7.24 2.47 0.69
CA VAL A 392 8.06 3.49 0.01
C VAL A 392 8.88 2.88 -1.13
N HIS A 393 9.46 1.69 -0.94
CA HIS A 393 10.18 0.98 -2.01
C HIS A 393 9.22 0.52 -3.12
N HIS A 394 8.00 0.08 -2.75
CA HIS A 394 6.96 -0.30 -3.71
C HIS A 394 6.58 0.87 -4.61
N GLU A 395 6.20 2.00 -4.04
CA GLU A 395 5.80 3.20 -4.80
C GLU A 395 6.96 3.79 -5.60
N MET A 396 8.17 3.79 -5.05
CA MET A 396 9.35 4.25 -5.78
C MET A 396 9.71 3.29 -6.94
N GLY A 397 9.38 2.02 -6.83
CA GLY A 397 9.47 1.05 -7.92
C GLY A 397 8.62 1.44 -9.12
N HIS A 398 7.41 1.95 -8.88
CA HIS A 398 6.56 2.50 -9.93
C HIS A 398 7.21 3.71 -10.62
N VAL A 399 7.75 4.66 -9.83
CA VAL A 399 8.44 5.83 -10.38
C VAL A 399 9.67 5.42 -11.16
N GLN A 400 10.43 4.42 -10.68
CA GLN A 400 11.59 3.91 -11.41
C GLN A 400 11.18 3.32 -12.77
N TYR A 401 10.03 2.60 -12.83
CA TYR A 401 9.49 2.10 -14.09
C TYR A 401 9.16 3.26 -15.04
N TYR A 402 8.48 4.31 -14.56
CA TYR A 402 8.16 5.51 -15.32
C TYR A 402 9.41 6.16 -15.92
N LEU A 403 10.43 6.36 -15.10
CA LEU A 403 11.72 6.93 -15.52
C LEU A 403 12.41 6.12 -16.62
N GLN A 404 12.33 4.79 -16.57
CA GLN A 404 13.02 3.92 -17.51
C GLN A 404 12.30 3.83 -18.86
N TYR A 405 10.95 3.87 -18.89
CA TYR A 405 10.19 3.78 -20.12
C TYR A 405 9.68 5.12 -20.66
N LYS A 406 10.00 6.26 -20.03
CA LYS A 406 9.47 7.59 -20.39
C LYS A 406 9.65 7.98 -21.85
N ASP A 407 10.65 7.42 -22.54
CA ASP A 407 10.94 7.70 -23.95
C ASP A 407 10.23 6.75 -24.93
N GLN A 408 9.50 5.75 -24.42
CA GLN A 408 8.61 4.93 -25.23
C GLN A 408 7.41 5.76 -25.73
N HIS A 409 6.73 5.26 -26.76
CA HIS A 409 5.44 5.80 -27.18
C HIS A 409 4.44 5.73 -25.99
N VAL A 410 3.63 6.78 -25.80
CA VAL A 410 2.73 6.91 -24.64
C VAL A 410 1.84 5.66 -24.40
N SER A 411 1.36 5.04 -25.48
CA SER A 411 0.55 3.80 -25.41
C SER A 411 1.32 2.60 -24.87
N LEU A 412 2.65 2.65 -24.83
CA LEU A 412 3.54 1.57 -24.39
C LEU A 412 4.20 1.85 -23.04
N ARG A 413 3.97 3.05 -22.45
CA ARG A 413 4.44 3.43 -21.10
C ARG A 413 3.61 2.73 -20.04
N ARG A 414 3.75 1.40 -19.97
CA ARG A 414 3.09 0.51 -19.02
C ARG A 414 4.06 -0.62 -18.67
N GLY A 415 3.78 -1.35 -17.59
CA GLY A 415 4.46 -2.61 -17.34
C GLY A 415 4.24 -3.60 -18.48
N ALA A 416 5.14 -4.53 -18.69
CA ALA A 416 5.03 -5.57 -19.72
C ALA A 416 3.67 -6.29 -19.64
N ASN A 417 3.20 -6.57 -18.41
CA ASN A 417 1.79 -6.75 -18.06
C ASN A 417 1.53 -5.99 -16.74
N PRO A 418 0.28 -5.86 -16.27
CA PRO A 418 -0.03 -5.10 -15.06
C PRO A 418 0.71 -5.60 -13.79
N GLY A 419 1.00 -6.89 -13.68
CA GLY A 419 1.74 -7.47 -12.54
C GLY A 419 3.23 -7.10 -12.51
N PHE A 420 3.84 -6.81 -13.65
CA PHE A 420 5.24 -6.35 -13.70
C PHE A 420 5.41 -5.02 -12.98
N HIS A 421 4.47 -4.11 -13.16
CA HIS A 421 4.54 -2.79 -12.53
C HIS A 421 4.50 -2.91 -11.00
N GLU A 422 3.66 -3.80 -10.50
CA GLU A 422 3.52 -4.07 -9.06
C GLU A 422 4.72 -4.84 -8.49
N ALA A 423 5.45 -5.61 -9.30
CA ALA A 423 6.55 -6.46 -8.81
C ALA A 423 7.86 -5.72 -8.57
N ILE A 424 8.07 -4.55 -9.18
CA ILE A 424 9.40 -3.91 -9.21
C ILE A 424 9.84 -3.40 -7.83
N GLY A 425 9.00 -2.66 -7.14
CA GLY A 425 9.32 -2.20 -5.79
C GLY A 425 9.38 -3.35 -4.79
N ASP A 426 8.48 -4.32 -4.94
CA ASP A 426 8.40 -5.48 -4.06
C ASP A 426 9.64 -6.40 -4.15
N VAL A 427 10.19 -6.59 -5.34
CA VAL A 427 11.41 -7.41 -5.47
C VAL A 427 12.62 -6.79 -4.77
N LEU A 428 12.69 -5.46 -4.72
CA LEU A 428 13.75 -4.78 -3.96
C LEU A 428 13.47 -4.89 -2.45
N ALA A 429 12.20 -4.77 -2.04
CA ALA A 429 11.79 -4.93 -0.65
C ALA A 429 12.18 -6.31 -0.07
N LEU A 430 12.24 -7.37 -0.89
CA LEU A 430 12.76 -8.69 -0.46
C LEU A 430 14.23 -8.61 -0.01
N SER A 431 15.07 -7.82 -0.67
CA SER A 431 16.44 -7.57 -0.25
C SER A 431 16.53 -6.64 0.96
N VAL A 432 15.76 -5.53 0.95
CA VAL A 432 15.72 -4.52 2.02
C VAL A 432 15.29 -5.13 3.36
N SER A 433 14.38 -6.09 3.33
CA SER A 433 13.86 -6.75 4.53
C SER A 433 14.82 -7.79 5.14
N THR A 434 15.93 -8.12 4.46
CA THR A 434 16.89 -9.10 4.99
C THR A 434 17.63 -8.57 6.22
N PRO A 435 17.91 -9.39 7.24
CA PRO A 435 18.72 -8.98 8.38
C PRO A 435 20.07 -8.38 7.99
N ALA A 436 20.69 -8.94 6.93
CA ALA A 436 21.96 -8.46 6.40
C ALA A 436 21.87 -7.04 5.85
N HIS A 437 20.81 -6.71 5.13
CA HIS A 437 20.58 -5.35 4.61
C HIS A 437 20.22 -4.37 5.73
N LEU A 438 19.32 -4.77 6.63
CA LEU A 438 18.94 -3.93 7.78
C LEU A 438 20.16 -3.58 8.66
N HIS A 439 21.12 -4.51 8.79
CA HIS A 439 22.39 -4.22 9.45
C HIS A 439 23.25 -3.23 8.65
N LYS A 440 23.36 -3.39 7.32
CA LYS A 440 24.12 -2.46 6.45
C LYS A 440 23.62 -1.02 6.53
N ILE A 441 22.31 -0.82 6.63
CA ILE A 441 21.70 0.53 6.76
C ILE A 441 21.62 0.97 8.24
N GLY A 442 22.21 0.21 9.16
CA GLY A 442 22.36 0.56 10.56
C GLY A 442 21.08 0.41 11.39
N LEU A 443 20.07 -0.33 10.94
CA LEU A 443 18.83 -0.57 11.69
C LEU A 443 18.89 -1.81 12.58
N LEU A 444 19.88 -2.70 12.36
CA LEU A 444 20.20 -3.81 13.23
C LEU A 444 21.66 -3.69 13.67
N ASP A 445 21.94 -3.94 14.95
CA ASP A 445 23.29 -3.90 15.48
C ASP A 445 24.09 -5.17 15.10
N HIS A 446 23.42 -6.32 15.00
CA HIS A 446 24.02 -7.60 14.69
C HIS A 446 23.13 -8.44 13.78
N VAL A 447 23.75 -9.17 12.87
CA VAL A 447 23.08 -10.23 12.08
C VAL A 447 23.21 -11.55 12.84
N THR A 448 22.11 -12.07 13.34
CA THR A 448 22.04 -13.44 13.86
C THR A 448 21.73 -14.36 12.70
N SER A 449 22.66 -15.27 12.38
CA SER A 449 22.47 -16.30 11.37
C SER A 449 22.35 -17.65 12.08
N ASP A 450 21.13 -17.95 12.54
CA ASP A 450 20.79 -19.26 13.11
C ASP A 450 19.40 -19.66 12.63
N TRP A 451 19.12 -20.95 12.63
CA TRP A 451 17.89 -21.53 12.12
C TRP A 451 16.62 -20.95 12.76
N GLU A 452 16.62 -20.68 14.08
CA GLU A 452 15.46 -20.12 14.78
C GLU A 452 15.15 -18.69 14.33
N SER A 453 16.19 -17.88 14.13
CA SER A 453 16.07 -16.52 13.59
C SER A 453 15.59 -16.53 12.15
N ASP A 454 16.07 -17.45 11.32
CA ASP A 454 15.61 -17.61 9.94
C ASP A 454 14.13 -18.02 9.87
N ILE A 455 13.67 -18.94 10.74
CA ILE A 455 12.25 -19.32 10.81
C ILE A 455 11.38 -18.14 11.26
N ASN A 456 11.82 -17.34 12.26
CA ASN A 456 11.12 -16.14 12.68
C ASN A 456 10.98 -15.13 11.52
N TYR A 457 12.06 -14.89 10.78
CA TYR A 457 12.07 -14.02 9.61
C TYR A 457 11.11 -14.53 8.52
N LEU A 458 11.24 -15.80 8.14
CA LEU A 458 10.41 -16.40 7.11
C LEU A 458 8.93 -16.46 7.51
N LEU A 459 8.60 -16.67 8.80
CA LEU A 459 7.21 -16.59 9.25
C LEU A 459 6.68 -15.16 9.15
N LYS A 460 7.47 -14.13 9.53
CA LYS A 460 7.07 -12.73 9.35
C LYS A 460 6.79 -12.43 7.89
N MET A 461 7.66 -12.86 6.98
CA MET A 461 7.46 -12.73 5.54
C MET A 461 6.24 -13.52 5.04
N ALA A 462 5.97 -14.70 5.59
CA ALA A 462 4.81 -15.51 5.20
C ALA A 462 3.48 -14.84 5.63
N LEU A 463 3.43 -14.20 6.80
CA LEU A 463 2.28 -13.43 7.25
C LEU A 463 1.94 -12.24 6.32
N GLU A 464 2.92 -11.76 5.55
CA GLU A 464 2.72 -10.74 4.53
C GLU A 464 2.44 -11.37 3.16
N LYS A 465 3.38 -12.16 2.65
CA LYS A 465 3.38 -12.58 1.25
C LYS A 465 2.48 -13.78 1.00
N ILE A 466 2.46 -14.78 1.89
CA ILE A 466 1.65 -15.99 1.72
C ILE A 466 0.19 -15.74 2.14
N ALA A 467 -0.03 -15.01 3.25
CA ALA A 467 -1.38 -14.64 3.70
C ALA A 467 -2.15 -13.84 2.66
N PHE A 468 -1.45 -13.04 1.83
CA PHE A 468 -2.04 -12.20 0.78
C PHE A 468 -2.56 -13.01 -0.43
N LEU A 469 -1.94 -14.14 -0.77
CA LEU A 469 -2.18 -14.84 -2.04
C LEU A 469 -3.66 -15.15 -2.32
N PRO A 470 -4.45 -15.72 -1.39
CA PRO A 470 -5.86 -15.96 -1.65
C PRO A 470 -6.67 -14.68 -1.84
N PHE A 471 -6.37 -13.63 -1.08
CA PHE A 471 -7.03 -12.33 -1.20
C PHE A 471 -6.73 -11.69 -2.57
N GLY A 472 -5.45 -11.66 -2.97
CA GLY A 472 -5.03 -11.19 -4.30
C GLY A 472 -5.71 -11.94 -5.44
N TYR A 473 -5.96 -13.25 -5.26
CA TYR A 473 -6.59 -14.11 -6.26
C TYR A 473 -8.11 -13.90 -6.36
N LEU A 474 -8.83 -13.71 -5.23
CA LEU A 474 -10.30 -13.73 -5.20
C LEU A 474 -10.97 -12.40 -5.60
N VAL A 475 -10.34 -11.24 -5.36
CA VAL A 475 -11.00 -9.94 -5.53
C VAL A 475 -11.48 -9.73 -6.96
N ASP A 476 -10.62 -10.00 -7.95
CA ASP A 476 -11.03 -9.86 -9.36
C ASP A 476 -11.88 -11.03 -9.85
N GLN A 477 -11.79 -12.21 -9.27
CA GLN A 477 -12.73 -13.28 -9.54
C GLN A 477 -14.17 -12.87 -9.20
N TRP A 478 -14.33 -12.18 -8.05
CA TRP A 478 -15.60 -11.58 -7.68
C TRP A 478 -16.02 -10.50 -8.70
N ARG A 479 -15.14 -9.55 -9.06
CA ARG A 479 -15.46 -8.49 -10.03
C ARG A 479 -15.77 -9.03 -11.42
N TRP A 480 -15.04 -10.05 -11.89
CA TRP A 480 -15.36 -10.71 -13.17
C TRP A 480 -16.72 -11.39 -13.12
N GLY A 481 -17.10 -11.95 -11.96
CA GLY A 481 -18.47 -12.45 -11.72
C GLY A 481 -19.51 -11.34 -11.84
N VAL A 482 -19.25 -10.19 -11.24
CA VAL A 482 -20.11 -9.00 -11.30
C VAL A 482 -20.26 -8.49 -12.74
N PHE A 483 -19.15 -8.26 -13.45
CA PHE A 483 -19.15 -7.75 -14.81
C PHE A 483 -19.83 -8.72 -15.80
N SER A 484 -19.62 -10.01 -15.67
CA SER A 484 -20.28 -11.02 -16.52
C SER A 484 -21.76 -11.26 -16.18
N GLY A 485 -22.26 -10.69 -15.08
CA GLY A 485 -23.62 -10.92 -14.58
C GLY A 485 -23.82 -12.25 -13.84
N ARG A 486 -22.79 -13.08 -13.69
CA ARG A 486 -22.83 -14.31 -12.87
C ARG A 486 -23.13 -14.00 -11.40
N THR A 487 -22.60 -12.86 -10.90
CA THR A 487 -22.88 -12.31 -9.59
C THR A 487 -23.80 -11.10 -9.75
N PRO A 488 -25.13 -11.25 -9.70
CA PRO A 488 -26.06 -10.14 -9.81
C PRO A 488 -26.05 -9.28 -8.53
N PRO A 489 -26.60 -8.05 -8.57
CA PRO A 489 -26.65 -7.15 -7.41
C PRO A 489 -27.26 -7.74 -6.13
N SER A 490 -28.17 -8.71 -6.27
CA SER A 490 -28.78 -9.43 -5.16
C SER A 490 -27.89 -10.48 -4.51
N LEU A 491 -26.68 -10.70 -5.04
CA LEU A 491 -25.71 -11.67 -4.53
C LEU A 491 -24.30 -11.07 -4.34
N TYR A 492 -24.14 -9.74 -4.45
CA TYR A 492 -22.83 -9.09 -4.36
C TYR A 492 -22.09 -9.43 -3.07
N ASN A 493 -22.77 -9.32 -1.93
CA ASN A 493 -22.16 -9.58 -0.64
C ASN A 493 -22.05 -11.06 -0.32
N TYR A 494 -23.03 -11.87 -0.73
CA TYR A 494 -23.00 -13.31 -0.58
C TYR A 494 -21.83 -13.94 -1.33
N ASP A 495 -21.65 -13.62 -2.62
CA ASP A 495 -20.55 -14.15 -3.44
C ASP A 495 -19.19 -13.64 -2.95
N TRP A 496 -19.12 -12.40 -2.45
CA TRP A 496 -17.90 -11.89 -1.82
C TRP A 496 -17.49 -12.79 -0.65
N TRP A 497 -18.39 -13.05 0.30
CA TRP A 497 -18.07 -13.88 1.46
C TRP A 497 -17.95 -15.36 1.13
N TYR A 498 -18.62 -15.84 0.09
CA TYR A 498 -18.40 -17.19 -0.43
C TYR A 498 -16.94 -17.35 -0.89
N LEU A 499 -16.42 -16.43 -1.71
CA LEU A 499 -15.04 -16.48 -2.20
C LEU A 499 -14.02 -16.26 -1.06
N ARG A 500 -14.29 -15.33 -0.13
CA ARG A 500 -13.47 -15.12 1.05
C ARG A 500 -13.34 -16.37 1.91
N THR A 501 -14.45 -17.05 2.14
CA THR A 501 -14.44 -18.30 2.91
C THR A 501 -13.79 -19.42 2.12
N LYS A 502 -14.10 -19.55 0.83
CA LYS A 502 -13.57 -20.61 -0.04
C LYS A 502 -12.04 -20.56 -0.14
N TYR A 503 -11.48 -19.42 -0.51
CA TYR A 503 -10.05 -19.29 -0.83
C TYR A 503 -9.20 -18.84 0.36
N GLN A 504 -9.72 -17.94 1.18
CA GLN A 504 -8.94 -17.35 2.27
C GLN A 504 -9.22 -18.02 3.64
N GLY A 505 -10.29 -18.78 3.78
CA GLY A 505 -10.65 -19.39 5.06
C GLY A 505 -10.98 -18.36 6.15
N VAL A 506 -11.51 -17.20 5.74
CA VAL A 506 -11.97 -16.16 6.66
C VAL A 506 -13.49 -16.02 6.58
N CYS A 507 -14.12 -15.67 7.69
CA CYS A 507 -15.55 -15.43 7.75
C CYS A 507 -15.86 -14.02 8.26
N PRO A 508 -17.06 -13.50 7.94
CA PRO A 508 -17.50 -12.26 8.56
C PRO A 508 -17.68 -12.47 10.06
N PRO A 509 -17.24 -11.51 10.88
CA PRO A 509 -17.36 -11.66 12.35
C PRO A 509 -18.78 -11.43 12.88
N VAL A 510 -19.66 -10.85 12.06
CA VAL A 510 -21.07 -10.60 12.32
C VAL A 510 -21.90 -11.00 11.12
N VAL A 511 -23.22 -11.13 11.30
CA VAL A 511 -24.13 -11.45 10.21
C VAL A 511 -24.09 -10.35 9.14
N ARG A 512 -23.78 -10.75 7.91
CA ARG A 512 -23.77 -9.86 6.73
C ARG A 512 -24.79 -10.36 5.72
N ASN A 513 -25.50 -9.46 5.09
CA ASN A 513 -26.52 -9.76 4.10
C ASN A 513 -26.42 -8.80 2.90
N GLU A 514 -27.39 -8.81 1.99
CA GLU A 514 -27.35 -7.99 0.78
C GLU A 514 -27.68 -6.49 0.98
N THR A 515 -27.99 -6.04 2.20
CA THR A 515 -28.01 -4.59 2.50
C THR A 515 -26.59 -4.03 2.65
N HIS A 516 -25.61 -4.89 2.87
CA HIS A 516 -24.19 -4.54 2.96
C HIS A 516 -23.49 -4.66 1.60
N PHE A 517 -22.30 -4.07 1.52
CA PHE A 517 -21.43 -4.15 0.35
C PHE A 517 -19.96 -4.15 0.78
N ASP A 518 -19.53 -5.28 1.37
CA ASP A 518 -18.22 -5.39 2.04
C ASP A 518 -17.05 -5.32 1.06
N ALA A 519 -17.23 -5.74 -0.19
CA ALA A 519 -16.24 -5.53 -1.25
C ALA A 519 -15.92 -4.04 -1.46
N GLY A 520 -16.91 -3.15 -1.33
CA GLY A 520 -16.73 -1.70 -1.46
C GLY A 520 -15.88 -1.08 -0.35
N ALA A 521 -15.71 -1.76 0.78
CA ALA A 521 -14.84 -1.31 1.87
C ALA A 521 -13.33 -1.46 1.56
N LYS A 522 -12.95 -2.03 0.41
CA LYS A 522 -11.57 -2.10 -0.11
C LYS A 522 -11.37 -1.08 -1.22
N TYR A 523 -10.40 -0.16 -1.04
CA TYR A 523 -10.12 0.98 -1.94
C TYR A 523 -10.20 0.66 -3.43
N HIS A 524 -9.58 -0.44 -3.87
CA HIS A 524 -9.49 -0.84 -5.28
C HIS A 524 -10.83 -1.15 -5.93
N VAL A 525 -11.90 -1.38 -5.15
CA VAL A 525 -13.25 -1.62 -5.68
C VAL A 525 -13.89 -0.29 -6.09
N PRO A 526 -14.07 0.71 -5.20
CA PRO A 526 -14.61 2.01 -5.58
C PRO A 526 -13.70 2.84 -6.48
N ASN A 527 -12.38 2.68 -6.39
CA ASN A 527 -11.41 3.32 -7.30
C ASN A 527 -11.27 2.61 -8.65
N VAL A 528 -11.93 1.46 -8.83
CA VAL A 528 -11.94 0.69 -10.08
C VAL A 528 -10.55 0.23 -10.54
N THR A 529 -9.62 0.03 -9.62
CA THR A 529 -8.28 -0.49 -9.93
C THR A 529 -8.30 -2.02 -9.99
N PRO A 530 -7.94 -2.66 -11.13
CA PRO A 530 -7.87 -4.14 -11.22
C PRO A 530 -6.91 -4.72 -10.18
N TYR A 531 -7.28 -5.86 -9.58
CA TYR A 531 -6.60 -6.39 -8.39
C TYR A 531 -5.76 -7.65 -8.65
N ILE A 532 -6.10 -8.43 -9.67
CA ILE A 532 -5.37 -9.67 -10.00
C ILE A 532 -3.87 -9.42 -10.28
N ARG A 533 -3.51 -8.18 -10.65
CA ARG A 533 -2.13 -7.74 -10.85
C ARG A 533 -1.25 -8.01 -9.63
N TYR A 534 -1.80 -7.92 -8.42
CA TYR A 534 -1.07 -8.18 -7.18
C TYR A 534 -0.79 -9.66 -6.99
N PHE A 535 -1.74 -10.55 -7.32
CA PHE A 535 -1.48 -11.99 -7.31
C PHE A 535 -0.38 -12.36 -8.31
N VAL A 536 -0.46 -11.82 -9.52
CA VAL A 536 0.59 -12.02 -10.56
C VAL A 536 1.93 -11.45 -10.09
N SER A 537 1.93 -10.26 -9.48
CA SER A 537 3.13 -9.61 -8.93
C SER A 537 3.79 -10.47 -7.86
N PHE A 538 3.02 -11.06 -6.95
CA PHE A 538 3.56 -11.89 -5.88
C PHE A 538 4.25 -13.16 -6.39
N ILE A 539 3.94 -13.60 -7.59
CA ILE A 539 4.67 -14.67 -8.27
C ILE A 539 5.90 -14.12 -8.98
N LEU A 540 5.72 -13.04 -9.76
CA LEU A 540 6.81 -12.42 -10.52
C LEU A 540 7.94 -11.91 -9.63
N GLN A 541 7.65 -11.32 -8.46
CA GLN A 541 8.69 -10.78 -7.60
C GLN A 541 9.68 -11.85 -7.12
N PHE A 542 9.22 -13.09 -6.87
CA PHE A 542 10.12 -14.18 -6.48
C PHE A 542 10.88 -14.76 -7.68
N GLN A 543 10.25 -14.82 -8.88
CA GLN A 543 10.99 -15.17 -10.11
C GLN A 543 12.08 -14.13 -10.41
N PHE A 544 11.77 -12.85 -10.28
CA PHE A 544 12.74 -11.77 -10.45
C PHE A 544 13.82 -11.82 -9.38
N HIS A 545 13.46 -12.01 -8.13
CA HIS A 545 14.41 -12.10 -7.02
C HIS A 545 15.43 -13.24 -7.26
N GLN A 546 14.96 -14.44 -7.61
CA GLN A 546 15.83 -15.56 -7.92
C GLN A 546 16.81 -15.23 -9.06
N ALA A 547 16.32 -14.62 -10.14
CA ALA A 547 17.16 -14.26 -11.28
C ALA A 547 18.17 -13.16 -10.94
N LEU A 548 17.76 -12.13 -10.17
CA LEU A 548 18.62 -11.03 -9.76
C LEU A 548 19.66 -11.47 -8.73
N CYS A 549 19.31 -12.37 -7.82
CA CYS A 549 20.24 -12.99 -6.87
C CYS A 549 21.34 -13.78 -7.59
N LYS A 550 20.95 -14.53 -8.62
CA LYS A 550 21.92 -15.24 -9.48
C LYS A 550 22.87 -14.27 -10.18
N GLU A 551 22.36 -13.16 -10.72
CA GLU A 551 23.20 -12.12 -11.33
C GLU A 551 24.10 -11.41 -10.31
N ALA A 552 23.63 -11.22 -9.09
CA ALA A 552 24.43 -10.66 -7.99
C ALA A 552 25.51 -11.63 -7.50
N GLY A 553 25.48 -12.90 -7.93
CA GLY A 553 26.44 -13.95 -7.53
C GLY A 553 26.14 -14.53 -6.14
N HIS A 554 24.90 -14.40 -5.67
CA HIS A 554 24.49 -14.95 -4.38
C HIS A 554 24.61 -16.47 -4.37
N GLN A 555 25.14 -17.00 -3.26
CA GLN A 555 25.26 -18.43 -2.97
C GLN A 555 24.52 -18.69 -1.65
N GLY A 556 23.56 -19.57 -1.65
CA GLY A 556 22.81 -19.94 -0.46
C GLY A 556 21.28 -19.76 -0.62
N PRO A 557 20.54 -19.80 0.49
CA PRO A 557 19.08 -19.68 0.47
C PRO A 557 18.60 -18.33 -0.08
N LEU A 558 17.53 -18.33 -0.88
CA LEU A 558 17.00 -17.13 -1.52
C LEU A 558 16.57 -16.06 -0.52
N HIS A 559 16.06 -16.44 0.64
CA HIS A 559 15.61 -15.50 1.68
C HIS A 559 16.75 -14.72 2.37
N GLN A 560 18.01 -15.10 2.13
CA GLN A 560 19.18 -14.38 2.64
C GLN A 560 19.84 -13.50 1.57
N CYS A 561 19.30 -13.48 0.35
CA CYS A 561 19.88 -12.73 -0.75
C CYS A 561 19.58 -11.24 -0.63
N ASP A 562 20.65 -10.44 -0.73
CA ASP A 562 20.61 -8.99 -0.85
C ASP A 562 21.34 -8.57 -2.13
N ILE A 563 20.57 -7.98 -3.06
CA ILE A 563 21.11 -7.52 -4.37
C ILE A 563 21.69 -6.11 -4.31
N TYR A 564 21.69 -5.46 -3.15
CA TYR A 564 22.19 -4.11 -2.96
C TYR A 564 23.60 -3.94 -3.55
N GLN A 565 23.84 -2.84 -4.28
CA GLN A 565 25.06 -2.51 -5.00
C GLN A 565 25.41 -3.45 -6.19
N SER A 566 24.55 -4.36 -6.58
CA SER A 566 24.79 -5.22 -7.73
C SER A 566 24.38 -4.53 -9.04
N THR A 567 25.32 -3.84 -9.68
CA THR A 567 25.06 -3.16 -10.98
C THR A 567 24.72 -4.14 -12.09
N ARG A 568 25.14 -5.42 -11.99
CA ARG A 568 24.76 -6.49 -12.93
C ARG A 568 23.27 -6.82 -12.80
N ALA A 569 22.79 -7.02 -11.57
CA ALA A 569 21.37 -7.20 -11.30
C ALA A 569 20.56 -5.98 -11.76
N GLY A 570 21.04 -4.77 -11.47
CA GLY A 570 20.43 -3.53 -11.91
C GLY A 570 20.37 -3.36 -13.42
N ALA A 571 21.42 -3.78 -14.17
CA ALA A 571 21.41 -3.74 -15.63
C ALA A 571 20.34 -4.68 -16.23
N LYS A 572 20.16 -5.85 -15.64
CA LYS A 572 19.13 -6.81 -16.05
C LYS A 572 17.72 -6.28 -15.76
N LEU A 573 17.52 -5.69 -14.59
CA LEU A 573 16.27 -5.06 -14.21
C LEU A 573 15.94 -3.86 -15.14
N ARG A 574 16.92 -3.00 -15.42
CA ARG A 574 16.79 -1.85 -16.35
C ARG A 574 16.26 -2.29 -17.72
N ALA A 575 16.75 -3.38 -18.29
CA ALA A 575 16.32 -3.88 -19.59
C ALA A 575 14.81 -4.24 -19.59
N VAL A 576 14.32 -4.82 -18.51
CA VAL A 576 12.89 -5.10 -18.33
C VAL A 576 12.08 -3.80 -18.24
N LEU A 577 12.52 -2.84 -17.43
CA LEU A 577 11.83 -1.57 -17.22
C LEU A 577 11.74 -0.75 -18.51
N GLN A 578 12.83 -0.68 -19.28
CA GLN A 578 12.90 0.05 -20.55
C GLN A 578 11.99 -0.53 -21.63
N ALA A 579 11.73 -1.83 -21.58
CA ALA A 579 10.85 -2.47 -22.55
C ALA A 579 9.39 -1.96 -22.45
N GLY A 580 8.93 -1.58 -21.25
CA GLY A 580 7.52 -1.23 -21.05
C GLY A 580 6.62 -2.34 -21.59
N SER A 581 5.53 -1.98 -22.26
CA SER A 581 4.64 -2.92 -22.97
C SER A 581 4.91 -3.03 -24.47
N SER A 582 6.12 -2.70 -24.95
CA SER A 582 6.47 -2.72 -26.37
C SER A 582 6.53 -4.12 -26.99
N ARG A 583 6.70 -5.14 -26.15
CA ARG A 583 6.75 -6.57 -26.52
C ARG A 583 5.78 -7.39 -25.66
N PRO A 584 5.38 -8.60 -26.10
CA PRO A 584 4.65 -9.53 -25.23
C PRO A 584 5.40 -9.76 -23.91
N TRP A 585 4.69 -9.75 -22.80
CA TRP A 585 5.31 -9.90 -21.46
C TRP A 585 6.05 -11.23 -21.29
N GLN A 586 5.63 -12.28 -22.00
CA GLN A 586 6.29 -13.59 -22.01
C GLN A 586 7.73 -13.49 -22.55
N GLU A 587 7.96 -12.65 -23.56
CA GLU A 587 9.30 -12.40 -24.11
C GLU A 587 10.15 -11.61 -23.10
N VAL A 588 9.57 -10.58 -22.48
CA VAL A 588 10.24 -9.77 -21.45
C VAL A 588 10.58 -10.61 -20.21
N LEU A 589 9.66 -11.47 -19.77
CA LEU A 589 9.90 -12.40 -18.69
C LEU A 589 11.02 -13.39 -19.03
N LYS A 590 11.03 -13.91 -20.25
CA LYS A 590 12.08 -14.83 -20.71
C LYS A 590 13.46 -14.19 -20.68
N ASP A 591 13.57 -12.92 -21.06
CA ASP A 591 14.85 -12.19 -20.96
C ASP A 591 15.29 -12.02 -19.50
N MET A 592 14.32 -11.85 -18.59
CA MET A 592 14.59 -11.69 -17.15
C MET A 592 14.95 -12.99 -16.45
N VAL A 593 14.15 -14.05 -16.63
CA VAL A 593 14.25 -15.28 -15.82
C VAL A 593 14.61 -16.53 -16.62
N GLY A 594 14.69 -16.44 -17.95
CA GLY A 594 14.97 -17.57 -18.84
C GLY A 594 13.72 -18.36 -19.28
N SER A 595 12.55 -18.08 -18.72
CA SER A 595 11.26 -18.69 -19.06
C SER A 595 10.20 -17.63 -19.32
N GLY A 596 9.32 -17.84 -20.29
CA GLY A 596 8.21 -16.95 -20.60
C GLY A 596 6.90 -17.28 -19.85
N ALA A 597 6.94 -18.16 -18.85
CA ALA A 597 5.78 -18.58 -18.09
C ALA A 597 5.87 -18.13 -16.62
N LEU A 598 4.71 -17.83 -16.01
CA LEU A 598 4.61 -17.64 -14.58
C LEU A 598 4.88 -18.97 -13.86
N ASP A 599 5.74 -18.92 -12.84
CA ASP A 599 6.20 -20.09 -12.09
C ASP A 599 6.19 -19.79 -10.58
N ALA A 600 5.49 -20.62 -9.83
CA ALA A 600 5.41 -20.51 -8.37
C ALA A 600 6.63 -21.09 -7.65
N GLN A 601 7.48 -21.87 -8.34
CA GLN A 601 8.59 -22.59 -7.69
C GLN A 601 9.58 -21.67 -6.96
N PRO A 602 10.01 -20.52 -7.51
CA PRO A 602 10.90 -19.60 -6.78
C PRO A 602 10.32 -19.08 -5.46
N LEU A 603 9.00 -18.88 -5.40
CA LEU A 603 8.31 -18.53 -4.16
C LEU A 603 8.32 -19.70 -3.17
N LEU A 604 8.01 -20.91 -3.62
CA LEU A 604 8.05 -22.11 -2.79
C LEU A 604 9.46 -22.38 -2.26
N ASP A 605 10.49 -22.20 -3.09
CA ASP A 605 11.90 -22.35 -2.69
C ASP A 605 12.28 -21.32 -1.61
N TYR A 606 11.83 -20.07 -1.75
CA TYR A 606 12.09 -19.02 -0.76
C TYR A 606 11.51 -19.36 0.62
N PHE A 607 10.30 -19.90 0.66
CA PHE A 607 9.59 -20.24 1.89
C PHE A 607 9.79 -21.69 2.36
N GLN A 608 10.58 -22.50 1.66
CA GLN A 608 10.74 -23.93 1.94
C GLN A 608 11.11 -24.24 3.42
N PRO A 609 12.04 -23.52 4.10
CA PRO A 609 12.36 -23.84 5.49
C PRO A 609 11.18 -23.62 6.45
N VAL A 610 10.42 -22.52 6.30
CA VAL A 610 9.24 -22.27 7.16
C VAL A 610 8.08 -23.19 6.78
N THR A 611 7.96 -23.61 5.54
CA THR A 611 6.95 -24.58 5.10
C THR A 611 7.12 -25.89 5.86
N GLN A 612 8.31 -26.45 5.85
CA GLN A 612 8.63 -27.68 6.58
C GLN A 612 8.39 -27.53 8.09
N TRP A 613 8.82 -26.41 8.65
CA TRP A 613 8.60 -26.12 10.05
C TRP A 613 7.11 -26.03 10.40
N LEU A 614 6.28 -25.35 9.59
CA LEU A 614 4.84 -25.28 9.79
C LEU A 614 4.15 -26.65 9.71
N GLU A 615 4.53 -27.46 8.73
CA GLU A 615 4.05 -28.85 8.58
C GLU A 615 4.32 -29.67 9.84
N GLU A 616 5.56 -29.62 10.35
CA GLU A 616 5.94 -30.31 11.58
C GLU A 616 5.14 -29.80 12.81
N GLN A 617 4.98 -28.47 12.94
CA GLN A 617 4.23 -27.90 14.08
C GLN A 617 2.76 -28.29 14.03
N ASN A 618 2.15 -28.22 12.86
CA ASN A 618 0.73 -28.58 12.69
C ASN A 618 0.51 -30.08 12.92
N GLN A 619 1.41 -30.94 12.43
CA GLN A 619 1.35 -32.38 12.67
C GLN A 619 1.50 -32.71 14.15
N ARG A 620 2.49 -32.13 14.85
CA ARG A 620 2.73 -32.34 16.29
C ARG A 620 1.53 -31.88 17.13
N SER A 621 0.83 -30.85 16.71
CA SER A 621 -0.33 -30.29 17.41
C SER A 621 -1.66 -30.95 17.01
N GLY A 622 -1.66 -31.79 15.99
CA GLY A 622 -2.89 -32.38 15.45
C GLY A 622 -3.82 -31.38 14.79
N ASP A 623 -3.25 -30.30 14.21
CA ASP A 623 -4.04 -29.26 13.56
C ASP A 623 -4.70 -29.76 12.28
N ILE A 624 -5.93 -29.31 12.05
CA ILE A 624 -6.67 -29.63 10.84
C ILE A 624 -6.32 -28.59 9.78
N LEU A 625 -5.79 -29.02 8.64
CA LEU A 625 -5.58 -28.15 7.49
C LEU A 625 -6.92 -27.83 6.82
N GLY A 626 -7.09 -26.56 6.43
CA GLY A 626 -8.36 -26.08 5.92
C GLY A 626 -9.40 -25.83 7.01
N TRP A 627 -10.64 -25.64 6.60
CA TRP A 627 -11.78 -25.27 7.46
C TRP A 627 -13.04 -26.06 7.09
N PRO A 628 -13.11 -27.37 7.39
CA PRO A 628 -14.23 -28.22 6.99
C PRO A 628 -15.59 -27.74 7.52
N GLU A 629 -15.63 -27.00 8.63
CA GLU A 629 -16.83 -26.36 9.16
C GLU A 629 -16.98 -24.93 8.60
N TYR A 630 -16.98 -24.80 7.28
CA TYR A 630 -16.95 -23.52 6.55
C TYR A 630 -18.15 -22.62 6.84
N GLN A 631 -19.28 -23.14 7.31
CA GLN A 631 -20.46 -22.36 7.68
C GLN A 631 -20.37 -21.77 9.10
N TRP A 632 -19.39 -22.19 9.90
CA TRP A 632 -19.23 -21.67 11.26
C TRP A 632 -19.01 -20.15 11.25
N ARG A 633 -19.62 -19.49 12.23
CA ARG A 633 -19.46 -18.05 12.47
C ARG A 633 -19.31 -17.84 13.99
N PRO A 634 -18.52 -16.84 14.43
CA PRO A 634 -18.40 -16.53 15.84
C PRO A 634 -19.72 -15.95 16.37
N PRO A 635 -20.07 -16.21 17.64
CA PRO A 635 -21.17 -15.53 18.29
C PRO A 635 -20.84 -14.06 18.54
N MET A 636 -21.88 -13.23 18.69
CA MET A 636 -21.69 -11.85 19.14
C MET A 636 -21.09 -11.82 20.54
N PRO A 637 -20.16 -10.87 20.82
CA PRO A 637 -19.72 -10.63 22.19
C PRO A 637 -20.88 -10.15 23.07
N ASP A 638 -20.83 -10.47 24.36
CA ASP A 638 -21.80 -9.94 25.32
C ASP A 638 -21.66 -8.42 25.38
N ASN A 639 -22.79 -7.72 25.46
CA ASN A 639 -22.88 -6.24 25.52
C ASN A 639 -22.28 -5.50 24.30
N TYR A 640 -22.32 -6.08 23.12
CA TYR A 640 -21.97 -5.38 21.89
C TYR A 640 -23.18 -4.57 21.37
N PRO A 641 -23.02 -3.28 20.97
CA PRO A 641 -21.81 -2.45 21.01
C PRO A 641 -21.53 -1.75 22.35
N GLU A 642 -22.33 -1.98 23.39
CA GLU A 642 -22.25 -1.29 24.69
C GLU A 642 -20.92 -1.56 25.44
N GLY A 643 -20.26 -2.68 25.16
CA GLY A 643 -18.98 -3.05 25.76
C GLY A 643 -17.73 -2.41 25.12
N ILE A 644 -17.90 -1.38 24.29
CA ILE A 644 -16.79 -0.65 23.65
C ILE A 644 -16.33 0.55 24.50
N ASP A 645 -16.76 0.67 25.73
CA ASP A 645 -16.36 1.78 26.57
C ASP A 645 -14.83 1.78 26.74
N LEU A 646 -14.21 2.80 26.18
CA LEU A 646 -12.91 3.23 26.64
C LEU A 646 -13.08 3.50 28.14
N VAL A 647 -12.18 2.96 28.96
CA VAL A 647 -12.22 3.15 30.40
C VAL A 647 -12.18 4.64 30.70
N SER A 648 -13.29 5.21 31.10
CA SER A 648 -13.39 6.61 31.53
C SER A 648 -13.31 6.74 33.06
N ASP A 649 -13.08 5.62 33.76
CA ASP A 649 -12.91 5.59 35.22
C ASP A 649 -11.56 6.19 35.60
N GLU A 650 -11.62 7.33 36.30
CA GLU A 650 -10.46 8.10 36.71
C GLU A 650 -9.61 7.37 37.77
N ALA A 651 -10.22 6.53 38.58
CA ALA A 651 -9.52 5.74 39.61
C ALA A 651 -8.76 4.57 38.95
N GLU A 652 -9.32 3.95 37.92
CA GLU A 652 -8.65 2.90 37.16
C GLU A 652 -7.50 3.48 36.33
N ALA A 653 -7.71 4.65 35.71
CA ALA A 653 -6.66 5.38 35.02
C ALA A 653 -5.52 5.78 35.95
N SER A 654 -5.82 6.21 37.19
CA SER A 654 -4.84 6.51 38.22
C SER A 654 -3.98 5.30 38.59
N LYS A 655 -4.60 4.17 38.85
CA LYS A 655 -3.90 2.91 39.13
C LYS A 655 -3.00 2.47 37.97
N PHE A 656 -3.47 2.66 36.74
CA PHE A 656 -2.66 2.39 35.55
C PHE A 656 -1.38 3.23 35.54
N VAL A 657 -1.49 4.55 35.74
CA VAL A 657 -0.32 5.45 35.73
C VAL A 657 0.63 5.16 36.86
N GLU A 658 0.13 4.90 38.08
CA GLU A 658 0.96 4.52 39.21
C GLU A 658 1.74 3.21 38.93
N GLU A 659 1.08 2.22 38.38
CA GLU A 659 1.73 0.95 38.00
C GLU A 659 2.73 1.15 36.86
N TYR A 660 2.39 1.96 35.85
CA TYR A 660 3.27 2.30 34.75
C TYR A 660 4.53 3.01 35.25
N ASP A 661 4.37 4.05 36.11
CA ASP A 661 5.50 4.80 36.65
C ASP A 661 6.42 3.89 37.48
N ARG A 662 5.83 3.13 38.40
CA ARG A 662 6.55 2.17 39.23
C ARG A 662 7.36 1.14 38.43
N ARG A 663 6.76 0.58 37.38
CA ARG A 663 7.43 -0.41 36.52
C ARG A 663 8.45 0.22 35.60
N SER A 664 8.15 1.40 35.07
CA SER A 664 9.07 2.13 34.20
C SER A 664 10.35 2.50 34.93
N GLN A 665 10.26 2.95 36.19
CA GLN A 665 11.43 3.25 37.02
C GLN A 665 12.37 2.03 37.13
N VAL A 666 11.83 0.84 37.37
CA VAL A 666 12.63 -0.39 37.49
C VAL A 666 13.30 -0.72 36.16
N VAL A 667 12.54 -0.78 35.06
CA VAL A 667 13.05 -1.20 33.74
C VAL A 667 14.06 -0.20 33.18
N LEU A 668 13.80 1.10 33.35
CA LEU A 668 14.72 2.16 32.92
C LEU A 668 16.02 2.18 33.75
N ASN A 669 15.92 1.94 35.06
CA ASN A 669 17.10 1.83 35.92
C ASN A 669 17.99 0.65 35.53
N GLU A 670 17.41 -0.53 35.37
CA GLU A 670 18.12 -1.73 34.95
C GLU A 670 18.80 -1.57 33.57
N TYR A 671 18.14 -0.87 32.63
CA TYR A 671 18.72 -0.54 31.34
C TYR A 671 19.84 0.48 31.46
N ALA A 672 19.68 1.52 32.28
CA ALA A 672 20.70 2.52 32.54
C ALA A 672 21.95 1.92 33.20
N GLU A 673 21.77 1.04 34.20
CA GLU A 673 22.87 0.31 34.85
C GLU A 673 23.61 -0.60 33.84
N ALA A 674 22.90 -1.35 33.05
CA ALA A 674 23.51 -2.20 32.03
C ALA A 674 24.33 -1.38 31.00
N ASN A 675 23.82 -0.21 30.58
CA ASN A 675 24.54 0.69 29.69
C ASN A 675 25.77 1.31 30.38
N TRP A 676 25.64 1.70 31.63
CA TRP A 676 26.75 2.22 32.40
C TRP A 676 27.87 1.20 32.53
N ASP A 677 27.53 -0.04 32.95
CA ASP A 677 28.48 -1.14 33.08
C ASP A 677 29.20 -1.42 31.76
N TYR A 678 28.47 -1.46 30.63
CA TYR A 678 29.05 -1.66 29.33
C TYR A 678 29.97 -0.52 28.89
N ASN A 679 29.51 0.73 29.04
CA ASN A 679 30.30 1.90 28.61
C ASN A 679 31.54 2.14 29.49
N THR A 680 31.54 1.69 30.75
CA THR A 680 32.69 1.77 31.64
C THR A 680 33.63 0.55 31.54
N ASN A 681 33.11 -0.60 31.01
CA ASN A 681 33.87 -1.82 30.78
C ASN A 681 33.33 -2.59 29.59
N ILE A 682 33.87 -2.31 28.40
CA ILE A 682 33.39 -2.89 27.12
C ILE A 682 33.75 -4.37 27.03
N THR A 683 32.76 -5.24 27.23
CA THR A 683 32.88 -6.70 27.14
C THR A 683 31.75 -7.29 26.32
N ALA A 684 31.95 -8.47 25.75
CA ALA A 684 30.88 -9.19 25.04
C ALA A 684 29.67 -9.52 25.95
N GLU A 685 29.93 -9.83 27.23
CA GLU A 685 28.92 -10.07 28.25
C GLU A 685 28.13 -8.79 28.56
N GLY A 686 28.81 -7.64 28.69
CA GLY A 686 28.17 -6.33 28.87
C GLY A 686 27.27 -5.95 27.70
N SER A 687 27.74 -6.16 26.46
CA SER A 687 26.94 -5.95 25.25
C SER A 687 25.67 -6.79 25.23
N LYS A 688 25.79 -8.08 25.58
CA LYS A 688 24.63 -9.00 25.68
C LYS A 688 23.62 -8.52 26.74
N ARG A 689 24.10 -8.10 27.90
CA ARG A 689 23.25 -7.59 28.98
C ARG A 689 22.52 -6.30 28.58
N VAL A 690 23.17 -5.39 27.87
CA VAL A 690 22.52 -4.18 27.30
C VAL A 690 21.41 -4.57 26.34
N LEU A 691 21.66 -5.51 25.44
CA LEU A 691 20.65 -5.98 24.47
C LEU A 691 19.44 -6.62 25.15
N GLU A 692 19.66 -7.45 26.17
CA GLU A 692 18.58 -8.05 26.98
C GLU A 692 17.74 -6.98 27.69
N LYS A 693 18.37 -5.96 28.30
CA LYS A 693 17.67 -4.89 29.00
C LYS A 693 16.97 -3.93 28.04
N SER A 694 17.55 -3.65 26.88
CA SER A 694 16.91 -2.90 25.79
C SER A 694 15.64 -3.61 25.30
N THR A 695 15.70 -4.93 25.11
CA THR A 695 14.55 -5.75 24.71
C THR A 695 13.44 -5.73 25.78
N GLN A 696 13.82 -5.82 27.07
CA GLN A 696 12.87 -5.72 28.18
C GLN A 696 12.19 -4.34 28.21
N MET A 697 12.94 -3.26 27.97
CA MET A 697 12.43 -1.89 27.89
C MET A 697 11.47 -1.73 26.70
N ALA A 698 11.80 -2.25 25.53
CA ALA A 698 10.94 -2.21 24.36
C ALA A 698 9.62 -2.95 24.61
N ASN A 699 9.67 -4.15 25.18
CA ASN A 699 8.50 -4.95 25.54
C ASN A 699 7.62 -4.24 26.61
N HIS A 700 8.26 -3.59 27.57
CA HIS A 700 7.56 -2.77 28.56
C HIS A 700 6.80 -1.63 27.89
N THR A 701 7.46 -0.87 27.02
CA THR A 701 6.87 0.27 26.31
C THR A 701 5.68 -0.17 25.45
N VAL A 702 5.80 -1.29 24.71
CA VAL A 702 4.72 -1.85 23.90
C VAL A 702 3.54 -2.27 24.78
N LYS A 703 3.81 -3.03 25.84
CA LYS A 703 2.77 -3.52 26.76
C LYS A 703 1.96 -2.38 27.38
N TYR A 704 2.62 -1.38 27.93
CA TYR A 704 1.94 -0.26 28.59
C TYR A 704 1.35 0.72 27.58
N GLY A 705 1.94 0.88 26.40
CA GLY A 705 1.35 1.63 25.30
C GLY A 705 0.03 1.05 24.84
N ILE A 706 -0.07 -0.30 24.73
CA ILE A 706 -1.33 -0.99 24.44
C ILE A 706 -2.35 -0.79 25.57
N TRP A 707 -1.92 -0.89 26.81
CA TRP A 707 -2.82 -0.72 27.96
C TRP A 707 -3.30 0.73 28.10
N ALA A 708 -2.43 1.72 27.87
CA ALA A 708 -2.79 3.14 27.88
C ALA A 708 -3.92 3.50 26.92
N ARG A 709 -3.98 2.84 25.75
CA ARG A 709 -5.01 3.08 24.73
C ARG A 709 -6.40 2.59 25.12
N LYS A 710 -6.55 1.85 26.20
CA LYS A 710 -7.86 1.45 26.75
C LYS A 710 -8.59 2.60 27.46
N PHE A 711 -7.89 3.68 27.79
CA PHE A 711 -8.46 4.80 28.54
C PHE A 711 -8.99 5.90 27.64
N ASP A 712 -10.16 6.46 27.99
CA ASP A 712 -10.77 7.60 27.35
C ASP A 712 -10.15 8.92 27.80
N VAL A 713 -9.03 9.25 27.23
CA VAL A 713 -8.24 10.47 27.57
C VAL A 713 -9.03 11.75 27.39
N ALA A 714 -10.06 11.77 26.54
CA ALA A 714 -10.87 12.94 26.27
C ALA A 714 -11.82 13.29 27.44
N ASN A 715 -12.26 12.26 28.19
CA ASN A 715 -13.24 12.38 29.26
C ASN A 715 -12.67 12.26 30.67
N ILE A 716 -11.37 11.97 30.83
CA ILE A 716 -10.67 12.02 32.12
C ILE A 716 -10.42 13.49 32.52
N GLN A 717 -10.67 13.84 33.79
CA GLN A 717 -10.74 15.23 34.26
C GLN A 717 -9.45 16.05 34.07
N LYS A 718 -9.57 17.39 34.08
CA LYS A 718 -8.49 18.35 33.76
C LYS A 718 -7.27 18.27 34.69
N SER A 719 -7.41 17.86 35.94
CA SER A 719 -6.29 17.72 36.90
C SER A 719 -5.31 16.63 36.49
N TRP A 720 -5.80 15.62 35.85
CA TRP A 720 -5.04 14.50 35.29
C TRP A 720 -4.40 14.86 33.95
N ARG A 721 -5.04 15.74 33.18
CA ARG A 721 -4.53 16.20 31.87
C ARG A 721 -3.20 16.93 31.94
N SER A 722 -2.86 17.55 33.07
CA SER A 722 -1.57 18.24 33.22
C SER A 722 -0.43 17.26 33.50
N THR A 723 -0.68 16.20 34.23
CA THR A 723 0.33 15.18 34.58
C THR A 723 0.45 14.09 33.50
N THR A 724 -0.64 13.80 32.79
CA THR A 724 -0.69 12.75 31.77
C THR A 724 -0.57 13.28 30.34
N ARG A 725 -0.70 14.60 30.12
CA ARG A 725 -0.53 15.17 28.77
C ARG A 725 0.85 14.87 28.19
N SER A 726 1.87 14.76 28.99
CA SER A 726 3.20 14.28 28.60
C SER A 726 3.25 12.77 28.30
N CYS A 727 2.35 11.97 28.88
CA CYS A 727 2.24 10.52 28.61
C CYS A 727 1.27 10.20 27.48
N TRP A 728 0.26 11.07 27.21
CA TRP A 728 -0.84 10.82 26.29
C TRP A 728 -0.75 11.61 24.99
N THR A 729 0.03 12.70 24.92
CA THR A 729 0.39 13.37 23.66
C THR A 729 1.47 12.61 22.90
N TRP A 730 1.53 11.32 23.10
CA TRP A 730 2.38 10.45 22.31
C TRP A 730 1.94 10.53 20.86
N ARG A 731 2.48 11.50 20.14
CA ARG A 731 2.59 11.43 18.69
C ARG A 731 3.66 10.38 18.41
N PRO A 732 3.47 9.46 17.45
CA PRO A 732 4.47 8.46 17.11
C PRO A 732 5.80 9.03 16.59
N HIS A 733 6.01 10.34 16.64
CA HIS A 733 7.11 11.05 16.00
C HIS A 733 8.09 11.76 16.95
N THR A 734 7.98 11.64 18.28
CA THR A 734 8.98 12.21 19.17
C THR A 734 9.47 11.18 20.17
N ALA A 735 10.79 10.96 20.15
CA ALA A 735 11.50 10.19 21.14
C ALA A 735 11.12 10.65 22.55
N TRP A 736 10.81 9.64 23.41
CA TRP A 736 10.71 9.75 24.87
C TRP A 736 9.68 10.72 25.45
N PRO A 737 8.53 10.26 25.92
CA PRO A 737 7.90 10.90 27.04
C PRO A 737 8.44 10.26 28.34
N LEU A 738 9.41 10.90 28.93
CA LEU A 738 9.58 10.81 30.38
C LEU A 738 8.30 11.39 30.98
N CYS A 739 7.47 10.55 31.60
CA CYS A 739 6.54 11.04 32.62
C CYS A 739 7.40 11.55 33.78
N ALA A 740 7.85 12.80 33.68
CA ALA A 740 8.58 13.42 34.75
C ALA A 740 7.59 13.76 35.85
N THR A 741 7.57 12.98 36.92
CA THR A 741 7.16 13.51 38.22
C THR A 741 8.14 14.62 38.65
N PRO A 742 7.74 15.64 39.42
CA PRO A 742 8.61 16.76 39.80
C PRO A 742 9.91 16.37 40.48
N THR A 743 10.11 15.13 40.87
CA THR A 743 11.33 14.58 41.49
C THR A 743 12.38 14.04 40.52
N ALA A 744 12.06 13.89 39.21
CA ALA A 744 12.99 13.34 38.20
C ALA A 744 13.78 14.42 37.44
N LEU A 745 13.62 15.70 37.76
CA LEU A 745 14.26 16.83 37.05
C LEU A 745 15.71 17.13 37.47
N VAL A 746 16.35 16.29 38.29
CA VAL A 746 17.73 16.58 38.81
C VAL A 746 18.83 15.83 38.04
N PHE A 747 18.54 14.89 37.11
CA PHE A 747 19.60 14.10 36.45
C PHE A 747 19.62 14.16 34.92
N SER A 748 19.32 15.29 34.31
CA SER A 748 19.37 15.45 32.87
C SER A 748 20.33 16.52 32.35
N TRP A 749 21.43 16.84 33.05
CA TRP A 749 22.50 17.68 32.48
C TRP A 749 23.86 17.17 32.92
N SER A 750 24.47 16.40 32.11
CA SER A 750 25.90 16.14 31.89
C SER A 750 26.11 14.72 31.41
N LEU A 751 26.14 14.55 30.13
CA LEU A 751 27.12 13.74 29.41
C LEU A 751 26.67 13.56 27.96
N ILE A 752 27.45 14.15 27.13
CA ILE A 752 27.51 14.11 25.67
C ILE A 752 27.37 12.71 25.08
#